data_3ebc1caee7458a49b0ffabf79bebefad
#
_entry.id   3ebc1caee7458a49b0ffabf79bebefad
#
_cell.length_a   1.000
_cell.length_b   1.000
_cell.length_c   1.000
_cell.angle_alpha   90.00
_cell.angle_beta   90.00
_cell.angle_gamma   90.00
#
_symmetry.space_group_name_H-M   'P 1'
#
loop_
_entity.id
_entity.type
_entity.pdbx_description
1 polymer ?
#
loop_
_entity_poly.entity_id
_entity_poly.type
_entity_poly.pdbx_seq_one_letter_code
_entity_poly.pdbx_strand_id
1 'polypeptide(L)'
;LNEVVVVGYGTQKKANLTGAVASVNGSVLENRPISNIGQGLQGVVPNLNVSMGHGGAPGAGASFNVRGTTSLNGGEPLVLVDNVQMDANLVNPDDIESISVLKDAASAAIYGARAAYGVILITTKKGKLNSRPTVQFSASGYWQSPAVEMHNVNSLDYLKMIDIAYQNSGGSGHYFNPLVYEYTEKYVNGTYDQPVFFDKSYSAFKYGYNGNTDWWNELYKTSFSQIYNASISGGSQKTRYYVSLGSNNQGGILKATDEKYNKYNANINVTSELTPWMEVSAKIAHTYTTEMHPTGGTTAMNNTAYSGLSAYSGMMKSDLSPLMPVKHPDGHYAGQGNFTNPVAIQAQGGNARYRQNDLWMTAGVKLTPIKGLIVNADYTWNYYGWASTQHVRNFYDYTAVPGTENYYPWTNPSSVTRSNSDDYYSSFNAFAEYNLSLGNNDHNMKFMVGYNQEKKRTQYYYAGRKDLIDPENPAINQAIGDMAIDGNMGQWAVNGTFARFNYDYKGRYLLELNGRYDGSSKFKKGHRYQFFPSISAAWRLSEEKFFEGVKSWWDNMKLRVSYGSLGNQAVNGNFPYLATYGINTKYGALLGGGRPVAVFAPGLVSSSFTWETVNQIDFGFDAAFLRNRLSASFDWYRRNTKDMLTDGEVLPAVLGASVPRQNAANLKTVGWELSLEWNDRLANGLSYHVKGVLSDYQSTITKFNNPTGLISQYYVGRKMNEIWG
;
A
#
# COMPACT_ATOMS: atom_id res chain seq x y z
N LEU A 1 26.93 18.02 4.22
CA LEU A 1 26.33 19.09 5.02
C LEU A 1 25.54 20.14 4.21
N ASN A 2 25.80 20.26 2.91
CA ASN A 2 25.06 21.17 2.02
C ASN A 2 23.86 20.49 1.31
N GLU A 3 23.55 19.25 1.65
CA GLU A 3 22.38 18.54 1.13
C GLU A 3 21.11 19.33 1.46
N VAL A 4 20.31 19.59 0.43
CA VAL A 4 19.02 20.27 0.56
C VAL A 4 17.93 19.20 0.52
N VAL A 5 17.06 19.23 1.50
CA VAL A 5 15.95 18.28 1.66
C VAL A 5 14.64 19.01 1.45
N VAL A 6 13.73 18.41 0.74
CA VAL A 6 12.35 18.92 0.60
C VAL A 6 11.59 18.60 1.88
N VAL A 7 11.13 19.63 2.57
CA VAL A 7 10.35 19.51 3.80
C VAL A 7 9.24 20.55 3.82
N GLY A 8 8.04 20.09 3.90
CA GLY A 8 6.89 20.97 3.78
C GLY A 8 6.76 21.52 2.35
N TYR A 9 6.21 22.69 2.22
CA TYR A 9 6.09 23.41 0.95
C TYR A 9 7.38 24.14 0.52
N GLY A 10 8.54 23.78 1.13
CA GLY A 10 9.82 24.43 0.83
C GLY A 10 11.00 23.46 0.91
N THR A 11 12.19 24.01 0.79
CA THR A 11 13.45 23.28 0.92
C THR A 11 14.22 23.78 2.14
N GLN A 12 14.90 22.88 2.85
CA GLN A 12 15.79 23.22 3.96
C GLN A 12 17.12 22.50 3.81
N LYS A 13 18.20 23.11 4.30
CA LYS A 13 19.48 22.40 4.43
C LYS A 13 19.33 21.29 5.48
N LYS A 14 19.82 20.10 5.22
CA LYS A 14 19.76 18.95 6.15
C LYS A 14 20.34 19.30 7.53
N ALA A 15 21.38 20.14 7.55
CA ALA A 15 21.97 20.64 8.77
C ALA A 15 20.98 21.42 9.67
N ASN A 16 20.00 22.09 9.06
CA ASN A 16 19.04 22.98 9.75
C ASN A 16 17.71 22.27 10.09
N LEU A 17 17.57 21.00 9.76
CA LEU A 17 16.37 20.23 10.12
C LEU A 17 16.34 20.00 11.64
N THR A 18 15.18 20.29 12.25
CA THR A 18 14.91 20.09 13.68
C THR A 18 14.07 18.85 13.97
N GLY A 19 13.37 18.33 12.96
CA GLY A 19 12.54 17.12 13.06
C GLY A 19 13.24 15.86 12.54
N ALA A 20 12.60 14.70 12.77
CA ALA A 20 13.05 13.38 12.30
C ALA A 20 12.70 13.16 10.82
N VAL A 21 13.66 13.39 9.94
CA VAL A 21 13.51 13.27 8.49
C VAL A 21 14.58 12.35 7.91
N ALA A 22 14.16 11.31 7.20
CA ALA A 22 15.06 10.49 6.40
C ALA A 22 14.98 10.90 4.92
N SER A 23 16.14 11.11 4.28
CA SER A 23 16.26 11.45 2.86
C SER A 23 16.93 10.31 2.09
N VAL A 24 16.38 9.98 0.94
CA VAL A 24 16.92 8.98 0.00
C VAL A 24 17.06 9.66 -1.36
N ASN A 25 18.26 9.60 -1.93
CA ASN A 25 18.50 10.09 -3.28
C ASN A 25 17.91 9.14 -4.32
N GLY A 26 17.34 9.65 -5.40
CA GLY A 26 16.78 8.85 -6.49
C GLY A 26 17.77 7.87 -7.13
N SER A 27 19.08 8.17 -7.08
CA SER A 27 20.13 7.26 -7.56
C SER A 27 20.15 5.88 -6.86
N VAL A 28 19.58 5.76 -5.66
CA VAL A 28 19.42 4.46 -4.98
C VAL A 28 18.42 3.55 -5.71
N LEU A 29 17.51 4.13 -6.47
CA LEU A 29 16.50 3.43 -7.27
C LEU A 29 17.00 3.13 -8.69
N GLU A 30 17.97 3.90 -9.19
CA GLU A 30 18.52 3.75 -10.54
C GLU A 30 19.29 2.43 -10.69
N ASN A 31 19.27 1.89 -11.89
CA ASN A 31 19.96 0.63 -12.25
C ASN A 31 19.52 -0.61 -11.44
N ARG A 32 18.36 -0.54 -10.82
CA ARG A 32 17.72 -1.67 -10.13
C ARG A 32 16.46 -2.09 -10.89
N PRO A 33 16.26 -3.39 -11.14
CA PRO A 33 15.06 -3.87 -11.83
C PRO A 33 13.85 -3.88 -10.88
N ILE A 34 13.43 -2.69 -10.42
CA ILE A 34 12.30 -2.52 -9.50
C ILE A 34 11.06 -2.08 -10.28
N SER A 35 9.95 -2.72 -10.03
CA SER A 35 8.67 -2.45 -10.70
C SER A 35 7.89 -1.30 -10.05
N ASN A 36 8.15 -1.03 -8.77
CA ASN A 36 7.56 0.07 -8.01
C ASN A 36 8.53 0.62 -6.96
N ILE A 37 8.21 1.81 -6.44
CA ILE A 37 9.05 2.53 -5.46
C ILE A 37 9.22 1.73 -4.16
N GLY A 38 8.19 0.99 -3.74
CA GLY A 38 8.23 0.22 -2.49
C GLY A 38 9.35 -0.81 -2.47
N GLN A 39 9.55 -1.53 -3.57
CA GLN A 39 10.67 -2.48 -3.71
C GLN A 39 12.02 -1.78 -3.53
N GLY A 40 12.15 -0.55 -4.04
CA GLY A 40 13.37 0.24 -3.91
C GLY A 40 13.63 0.80 -2.52
N LEU A 41 12.58 1.04 -1.73
CA LEU A 41 12.67 1.60 -0.39
C LEU A 41 12.77 0.57 0.72
N GLN A 42 12.51 -0.70 0.42
CA GLN A 42 12.56 -1.78 1.40
C GLN A 42 13.96 -1.90 2.01
N GLY A 43 14.06 -1.81 3.34
CA GLY A 43 15.32 -1.87 4.07
C GLY A 43 16.24 -0.63 3.94
N VAL A 44 15.82 0.44 3.26
CA VAL A 44 16.63 1.64 3.03
C VAL A 44 16.41 2.71 4.12
N VAL A 45 15.20 2.82 4.63
CA VAL A 45 14.82 3.82 5.63
C VAL A 45 14.44 3.12 6.94
N PRO A 46 15.06 3.44 8.09
CA PRO A 46 14.69 2.83 9.36
C PRO A 46 13.24 3.16 9.73
N ASN A 47 12.51 2.19 10.30
CA ASN A 47 11.09 2.29 10.64
C ASN A 47 10.14 2.67 9.47
N LEU A 48 10.58 2.51 8.22
CA LEU A 48 9.70 2.44 7.06
C LEU A 48 9.52 0.97 6.71
N ASN A 49 8.41 0.39 7.16
CA ASN A 49 8.04 -0.98 6.82
C ASN A 49 7.33 -0.97 5.47
N VAL A 50 7.81 -1.77 4.55
CA VAL A 50 7.24 -1.92 3.22
C VAL A 50 6.79 -3.36 3.07
N SER A 51 5.51 -3.57 2.81
CA SER A 51 4.96 -4.88 2.50
C SER A 51 4.41 -4.89 1.07
N MET A 52 4.74 -5.94 0.35
CA MET A 52 4.19 -6.15 -0.99
C MET A 52 2.81 -6.79 -0.88
N GLY A 53 1.85 -6.18 -1.52
CA GLY A 53 0.52 -6.77 -1.66
C GLY A 53 0.60 -8.10 -2.40
N HIS A 54 -0.34 -8.97 -2.15
CA HIS A 54 -0.55 -10.19 -2.93
C HIS A 54 0.71 -11.04 -3.19
N GLY A 55 1.63 -11.11 -2.22
CA GLY A 55 2.83 -11.94 -2.34
C GLY A 55 3.82 -11.49 -3.43
N GLY A 56 3.72 -10.27 -3.94
CA GLY A 56 4.61 -9.73 -4.98
C GLY A 56 4.27 -10.16 -6.41
N ALA A 57 3.03 -10.57 -6.67
CA ALA A 57 2.57 -10.89 -8.03
C ALA A 57 2.69 -9.71 -8.99
N PRO A 58 2.58 -9.94 -10.30
CA PRO A 58 2.58 -8.88 -11.30
C PRO A 58 1.55 -7.79 -10.97
N GLY A 59 1.99 -6.53 -10.97
CA GLY A 59 1.13 -5.40 -10.62
C GLY A 59 0.86 -5.21 -9.12
N ALA A 60 1.36 -6.09 -8.25
CA ALA A 60 1.18 -5.93 -6.81
C ALA A 60 1.79 -4.62 -6.31
N GLY A 61 0.95 -3.79 -5.68
CA GLY A 61 1.37 -2.55 -5.06
C GLY A 61 2.10 -2.80 -3.74
N ALA A 62 2.97 -1.86 -3.36
CA ALA A 62 3.55 -1.81 -2.04
C ALA A 62 2.68 -0.96 -1.11
N SER A 63 2.52 -1.39 0.13
CA SER A 63 1.97 -0.59 1.21
C SER A 63 3.08 -0.16 2.16
N PHE A 64 2.91 1.03 2.74
CA PHE A 64 3.92 1.65 3.58
C PHE A 64 3.40 1.81 5.01
N ASN A 65 4.27 1.61 5.98
CA ASN A 65 3.98 1.88 7.38
C ASN A 65 5.19 2.58 8.02
N VAL A 66 4.98 3.76 8.58
CA VAL A 66 6.01 4.55 9.25
C VAL A 66 5.83 4.44 10.76
N ARG A 67 6.87 3.92 11.45
CA ARG A 67 6.92 3.83 12.91
C ARG A 67 5.78 3.02 13.54
N GLY A 68 5.25 2.01 12.85
CA GLY A 68 4.27 1.05 13.37
C GLY A 68 2.83 1.55 13.45
N THR A 69 2.01 0.86 14.23
CA THR A 69 0.57 1.10 14.32
C THR A 69 0.27 2.47 14.95
N THR A 70 -0.49 3.29 14.23
CA THR A 70 -0.93 4.62 14.69
C THR A 70 -2.36 4.59 15.21
N SER A 71 -3.26 3.87 14.59
CA SER A 71 -4.66 3.76 14.97
C SER A 71 -5.18 2.34 14.76
N LEU A 72 -6.19 1.94 15.55
CA LEU A 72 -6.93 0.68 15.36
C LEU A 72 -7.79 0.70 14.09
N ASN A 73 -8.04 1.88 13.51
CA ASN A 73 -8.81 2.05 12.29
C ASN A 73 -7.99 1.88 11.01
N GLY A 74 -6.72 1.49 11.15
CA GLY A 74 -5.80 1.44 10.03
C GLY A 74 -5.42 2.82 9.53
N GLY A 75 -4.72 2.88 8.42
CA GLY A 75 -4.30 4.09 7.73
C GLY A 75 -2.88 3.95 7.21
N GLU A 76 -2.58 4.71 6.17
CA GLU A 76 -1.30 4.70 5.47
C GLU A 76 -0.65 6.08 5.53
N PRO A 77 0.69 6.16 5.39
CA PRO A 77 1.38 7.44 5.26
C PRO A 77 0.83 8.26 4.08
N LEU A 78 0.83 9.55 4.24
CA LEU A 78 0.49 10.46 3.14
C LEU A 78 1.63 10.47 2.12
N VAL A 79 1.39 9.95 0.93
CA VAL A 79 2.35 10.02 -0.17
C VAL A 79 2.07 11.24 -1.02
N LEU A 80 3.07 12.10 -1.17
CA LEU A 80 3.00 13.31 -2.00
C LEU A 80 4.09 13.26 -3.08
N VAL A 81 3.68 13.45 -4.33
CA VAL A 81 4.59 13.59 -5.47
C VAL A 81 4.53 15.04 -5.93
N ASP A 82 5.64 15.78 -5.76
CA ASP A 82 5.72 17.22 -5.99
C ASP A 82 4.57 17.99 -5.31
N ASN A 83 4.32 17.69 -4.02
CA ASN A 83 3.29 18.25 -3.14
C ASN A 83 1.83 17.83 -3.45
N VAL A 84 1.60 16.89 -4.36
CA VAL A 84 0.27 16.38 -4.71
C VAL A 84 0.11 14.95 -4.22
N GLN A 85 -1.02 14.61 -3.59
CA GLN A 85 -1.28 13.24 -3.16
C GLN A 85 -1.44 12.32 -4.37
N MET A 86 -0.56 11.34 -4.51
CA MET A 86 -0.59 10.35 -5.59
C MET A 86 -0.31 8.95 -5.02
N ASP A 87 -0.72 7.91 -5.76
CA ASP A 87 -0.30 6.55 -5.46
C ASP A 87 1.16 6.34 -5.88
N ALA A 88 2.03 6.03 -4.90
CA ALA A 88 3.45 5.76 -5.12
C ALA A 88 3.69 4.62 -6.13
N ASN A 89 2.78 3.63 -6.20
CA ASN A 89 2.93 2.46 -7.07
C ASN A 89 2.80 2.80 -8.56
N LEU A 90 2.14 3.92 -8.88
CA LEU A 90 1.93 4.39 -10.25
C LEU A 90 3.09 5.25 -10.76
N VAL A 91 3.92 5.79 -9.88
CA VAL A 91 5.08 6.61 -10.25
C VAL A 91 6.17 5.75 -10.88
N ASN A 92 6.82 6.27 -11.92
CA ASN A 92 8.00 5.62 -12.49
C ASN A 92 9.22 5.87 -11.59
N PRO A 93 9.90 4.83 -11.06
CA PRO A 93 11.09 4.99 -10.22
C PRO A 93 12.22 5.81 -10.87
N ASP A 94 12.38 5.72 -12.20
CA ASP A 94 13.42 6.45 -12.93
C ASP A 94 13.16 7.96 -13.02
N ASP A 95 11.93 8.42 -12.76
CA ASP A 95 11.59 9.85 -12.74
C ASP A 95 11.89 10.52 -11.39
N ILE A 96 12.35 9.78 -10.39
CA ILE A 96 12.52 10.28 -9.04
C ILE A 96 13.90 10.94 -8.85
N GLU A 97 13.92 12.16 -8.34
CA GLU A 97 15.11 12.87 -7.91
C GLU A 97 15.48 12.56 -6.46
N SER A 98 14.47 12.60 -5.56
CA SER A 98 14.66 12.29 -4.14
C SER A 98 13.37 11.89 -3.46
N ILE A 99 13.50 11.16 -2.33
CA ILE A 99 12.40 10.79 -1.46
C ILE A 99 12.75 11.25 -0.05
N SER A 100 11.83 11.96 0.62
CA SER A 100 11.94 12.35 2.02
C SER A 100 10.83 11.70 2.83
N VAL A 101 11.18 11.03 3.93
CA VAL A 101 10.22 10.41 4.84
C VAL A 101 10.19 11.22 6.14
N LEU A 102 9.06 11.89 6.39
CA LEU A 102 8.81 12.69 7.59
C LEU A 102 8.16 11.80 8.64
N LYS A 103 8.83 11.59 9.77
CA LYS A 103 8.46 10.56 10.72
C LYS A 103 7.90 11.10 12.03
N ASP A 104 8.15 12.38 12.34
CA ASP A 104 7.67 13.02 13.57
C ASP A 104 6.56 14.04 13.29
N ALA A 105 5.83 14.40 14.34
CA ALA A 105 4.73 15.32 14.24
C ALA A 105 5.16 16.74 13.87
N ALA A 106 6.38 17.17 14.20
CA ALA A 106 6.84 18.52 13.87
C ALA A 106 7.14 18.67 12.39
N SER A 107 7.88 17.74 11.79
CA SER A 107 8.17 17.75 10.34
C SER A 107 6.92 17.55 9.48
N ALA A 108 5.96 16.76 9.97
CA ALA A 108 4.73 16.42 9.27
C ALA A 108 3.58 17.44 9.46
N ALA A 109 3.67 18.34 10.47
CA ALA A 109 2.58 19.22 10.89
C ALA A 109 2.00 20.07 9.76
N ILE A 110 2.83 20.55 8.86
CA ILE A 110 2.39 21.42 7.75
C ILE A 110 1.46 20.73 6.76
N TYR A 111 1.46 19.39 6.73
CA TYR A 111 0.58 18.57 5.87
C TYR A 111 -0.75 18.18 6.52
N GLY A 112 -0.91 18.54 7.81
CA GLY A 112 -2.18 18.50 8.53
C GLY A 112 -2.69 17.12 8.87
N ALA A 113 -4.01 17.03 8.89
CA ALA A 113 -4.78 15.91 9.41
C ALA A 113 -4.61 14.56 8.67
N ARG A 114 -3.89 14.53 7.59
CA ARG A 114 -3.57 13.30 6.85
C ARG A 114 -2.17 12.78 7.12
N ALA A 115 -1.36 13.56 7.83
CA ALA A 115 0.02 13.25 8.14
C ALA A 115 0.21 12.42 9.43
N ALA A 116 -0.87 12.01 10.08
CA ALA A 116 -0.85 11.25 11.34
C ALA A 116 -0.07 9.92 11.26
N TYR A 117 0.01 9.33 10.08
CA TYR A 117 0.72 8.08 9.79
C TYR A 117 2.13 8.30 9.22
N GLY A 118 2.63 9.54 9.23
CA GLY A 118 3.86 9.97 8.55
C GLY A 118 3.60 10.47 7.13
N VAL A 119 4.64 11.04 6.52
CA VAL A 119 4.56 11.59 5.16
C VAL A 119 5.75 11.10 4.32
N ILE A 120 5.48 10.65 3.11
CA ILE A 120 6.48 10.29 2.11
C ILE A 120 6.41 11.33 1.00
N LEU A 121 7.46 12.14 0.88
CA LEU A 121 7.58 13.16 -0.15
C LEU A 121 8.46 12.65 -1.27
N ILE A 122 7.91 12.57 -2.46
CA ILE A 122 8.61 12.18 -3.68
C ILE A 122 8.80 13.43 -4.52
N THR A 123 10.04 13.76 -4.83
CA THR A 123 10.37 14.84 -5.77
C THR A 123 10.78 14.24 -7.10
N THR A 124 10.14 14.70 -8.18
CA THR A 124 10.48 14.21 -9.52
C THR A 124 11.59 15.05 -10.17
N LYS A 125 12.32 14.42 -11.09
CA LYS A 125 13.39 15.06 -11.87
C LYS A 125 12.87 16.28 -12.64
N LYS A 126 13.71 17.31 -12.71
CA LYS A 126 13.46 18.56 -13.43
C LYS A 126 14.63 18.85 -14.35
N GLY A 127 14.39 19.59 -15.43
CA GLY A 127 15.47 20.14 -16.27
C GLY A 127 16.29 21.16 -15.50
N LYS A 128 17.52 21.43 -15.99
CA LYS A 128 18.41 22.46 -15.46
C LYS A 128 18.44 23.65 -16.41
N LEU A 129 18.42 24.87 -15.89
CA LEU A 129 18.62 26.07 -16.71
C LEU A 129 20.03 26.07 -17.33
N ASN A 130 20.20 26.72 -18.48
CA ASN A 130 21.45 26.83 -19.20
C ASN A 130 22.14 25.46 -19.46
N SER A 131 21.36 24.39 -19.67
CA SER A 131 21.85 23.05 -19.94
C SER A 131 21.49 22.58 -21.35
N ARG A 132 22.43 21.91 -22.00
CA ARG A 132 22.15 21.24 -23.29
C ARG A 132 21.15 20.11 -23.07
N PRO A 133 20.33 19.79 -24.09
CA PRO A 133 19.48 18.62 -24.05
C PRO A 133 20.29 17.36 -23.75
N THR A 134 19.85 16.60 -22.73
CA THR A 134 20.42 15.31 -22.36
C THR A 134 19.36 14.25 -22.56
N VAL A 135 19.66 13.24 -23.36
CA VAL A 135 18.78 12.08 -23.58
C VAL A 135 19.34 10.93 -22.76
N GLN A 136 18.46 10.27 -22.01
CA GLN A 136 18.77 9.06 -21.27
C GLN A 136 17.85 7.94 -21.73
N PHE A 137 18.40 6.74 -21.88
CA PHE A 137 17.65 5.53 -22.19
C PHE A 137 18.14 4.42 -21.27
N SER A 138 17.22 3.69 -20.66
CA SER A 138 17.50 2.48 -19.88
C SER A 138 16.59 1.34 -20.33
N ALA A 139 17.15 0.14 -20.32
CA ALA A 139 16.46 -1.10 -20.60
C ALA A 139 16.93 -2.17 -19.61
N SER A 140 16.00 -2.81 -18.93
CA SER A 140 16.28 -3.87 -17.96
C SER A 140 15.39 -5.06 -18.22
N GLY A 141 16.00 -6.26 -18.18
CA GLY A 141 15.28 -7.54 -18.18
C GLY A 141 15.62 -8.29 -16.90
N TYR A 142 14.63 -8.92 -16.29
CA TYR A 142 14.83 -9.70 -15.08
C TYR A 142 13.90 -10.91 -15.03
N TRP A 143 14.36 -11.95 -14.33
CA TRP A 143 13.58 -13.13 -14.04
C TRP A 143 13.12 -13.08 -12.60
N GLN A 144 11.88 -13.47 -12.37
CA GLN A 144 11.29 -13.52 -11.04
C GLN A 144 10.71 -14.90 -10.77
N SER A 145 10.93 -15.38 -9.57
CA SER A 145 10.37 -16.62 -9.02
C SER A 145 9.92 -16.37 -7.58
N PRO A 146 9.01 -17.17 -7.02
CA PRO A 146 8.70 -17.09 -5.60
C PRO A 146 9.97 -17.26 -4.74
N ALA A 147 10.14 -16.39 -3.73
CA ALA A 147 11.33 -16.41 -2.86
C ALA A 147 11.28 -17.53 -1.81
N VAL A 148 10.08 -18.00 -1.48
CA VAL A 148 9.84 -19.11 -0.54
C VAL A 148 9.11 -20.19 -1.31
N GLU A 149 9.70 -21.36 -1.36
CA GLU A 149 9.10 -22.54 -1.98
C GLU A 149 8.42 -23.39 -0.91
N MET A 150 7.22 -23.86 -1.19
CA MET A 150 6.41 -24.68 -0.29
C MET A 150 6.07 -26.01 -0.96
N HIS A 151 7.02 -26.91 -0.93
CA HIS A 151 6.79 -28.25 -1.49
C HIS A 151 5.93 -29.10 -0.56
N ASN A 152 5.06 -29.91 -1.17
CA ASN A 152 4.34 -30.93 -0.43
C ASN A 152 5.32 -32.02 0.03
N VAL A 153 5.03 -32.65 1.17
CA VAL A 153 5.68 -33.90 1.53
C VAL A 153 5.37 -34.98 0.47
N ASN A 154 6.27 -35.92 0.27
CA ASN A 154 6.01 -37.03 -0.66
C ASN A 154 4.81 -37.87 -0.19
N SER A 155 4.21 -38.61 -1.11
CA SER A 155 2.98 -39.34 -0.86
C SER A 155 3.09 -40.41 0.23
N LEU A 156 4.25 -41.05 0.40
CA LEU A 156 4.45 -42.05 1.46
C LEU A 156 4.48 -41.42 2.84
N ASP A 157 5.16 -40.26 2.97
CA ASP A 157 5.20 -39.54 4.24
C ASP A 157 3.84 -38.89 4.54
N TYR A 158 3.12 -38.40 3.51
CA TYR A 158 1.75 -37.92 3.65
C TYR A 158 0.83 -39.00 4.22
N LEU A 159 0.87 -40.25 3.70
CA LEU A 159 0.08 -41.35 4.18
C LEU A 159 0.38 -41.65 5.66
N LYS A 160 1.69 -41.69 6.06
CA LYS A 160 2.11 -41.86 7.43
C LYS A 160 1.58 -40.76 8.36
N MET A 161 1.69 -39.51 7.92
CA MET A 161 1.20 -38.34 8.69
C MET A 161 -0.31 -38.41 8.93
N ILE A 162 -1.06 -38.74 7.91
CA ILE A 162 -2.53 -38.87 7.99
C ILE A 162 -2.92 -40.01 8.92
N ASP A 163 -2.23 -41.14 8.84
CA ASP A 163 -2.47 -42.27 9.77
C ASP A 163 -2.21 -41.88 11.24
N ILE A 164 -1.11 -41.17 11.52
CA ILE A 164 -0.80 -40.66 12.86
C ILE A 164 -1.90 -39.72 13.35
N ALA A 165 -2.33 -38.78 12.48
CA ALA A 165 -3.40 -37.82 12.79
C ALA A 165 -4.74 -38.55 13.06
N TYR A 166 -5.06 -39.58 12.27
CA TYR A 166 -6.24 -40.39 12.43
C TYR A 166 -6.24 -41.16 13.74
N GLN A 167 -5.11 -41.82 14.09
CA GLN A 167 -4.93 -42.55 15.33
C GLN A 167 -4.99 -41.59 16.55
N ASN A 168 -4.39 -40.39 16.47
CA ASN A 168 -4.47 -39.39 17.54
C ASN A 168 -5.91 -38.87 17.75
N SER A 169 -6.76 -38.93 16.74
CA SER A 169 -8.19 -38.61 16.86
C SER A 169 -9.06 -39.77 17.37
N GLY A 170 -8.46 -40.90 17.75
CA GLY A 170 -9.17 -42.10 18.26
C GLY A 170 -9.51 -43.11 17.17
N GLY A 171 -9.03 -42.93 15.94
CA GLY A 171 -9.15 -43.93 14.89
C GLY A 171 -8.22 -45.13 15.10
N SER A 172 -8.49 -46.26 14.43
CA SER A 172 -7.65 -47.45 14.44
C SER A 172 -7.26 -47.90 13.03
N GLY A 173 -6.00 -48.31 12.87
CA GLY A 173 -5.47 -48.75 11.57
C GLY A 173 -5.13 -47.58 10.63
N HIS A 174 -5.37 -47.78 9.35
CA HIS A 174 -5.11 -46.81 8.31
C HIS A 174 -6.32 -45.91 8.02
N TYR A 175 -6.06 -44.64 7.68
CA TYR A 175 -7.11 -43.71 7.30
C TYR A 175 -7.69 -43.99 5.91
N PHE A 176 -6.83 -44.32 4.93
CA PHE A 176 -7.25 -44.67 3.58
C PHE A 176 -7.45 -46.18 3.42
N ASN A 177 -8.11 -46.55 2.31
CA ASN A 177 -8.22 -47.95 1.90
C ASN A 177 -6.83 -48.57 1.68
N PRO A 178 -6.57 -49.80 2.08
CA PRO A 178 -5.26 -50.47 1.92
C PRO A 178 -4.69 -50.43 0.50
N LEU A 179 -5.53 -50.50 -0.51
CA LEU A 179 -5.10 -50.39 -1.91
C LEU A 179 -4.41 -49.04 -2.23
N VAL A 180 -4.79 -47.94 -1.54
CA VAL A 180 -4.13 -46.65 -1.73
C VAL A 180 -2.66 -46.73 -1.32
N TYR A 181 -2.38 -47.40 -0.16
CA TYR A 181 -1.01 -47.61 0.31
C TYR A 181 -0.20 -48.46 -0.64
N GLU A 182 -0.78 -49.62 -1.04
CA GLU A 182 -0.15 -50.56 -1.96
C GLU A 182 0.20 -49.95 -3.30
N TYR A 183 -0.75 -49.25 -3.95
CA TYR A 183 -0.50 -48.64 -5.23
C TYR A 183 0.40 -47.39 -5.14
N THR A 184 0.35 -46.64 -4.03
CA THR A 184 1.26 -45.52 -3.82
C THR A 184 2.70 -46.00 -3.66
N GLU A 185 2.94 -47.06 -2.91
CA GLU A 185 4.26 -47.66 -2.79
C GLU A 185 4.78 -48.15 -4.14
N LYS A 186 3.95 -48.84 -4.92
CA LYS A 186 4.29 -49.30 -6.27
C LYS A 186 4.61 -48.15 -7.20
N TYR A 187 3.86 -47.05 -7.15
CA TYR A 187 4.04 -45.87 -7.98
C TYR A 187 5.36 -45.14 -7.61
N VAL A 188 5.60 -44.87 -6.35
CA VAL A 188 6.82 -44.19 -5.88
C VAL A 188 8.06 -45.04 -6.16
N ASN A 189 7.96 -46.38 -6.07
CA ASN A 189 9.06 -47.30 -6.36
C ASN A 189 9.22 -47.60 -7.87
N GLY A 190 8.38 -47.03 -8.73
CA GLY A 190 8.46 -47.20 -10.20
C GLY A 190 8.01 -48.56 -10.73
N THR A 191 7.33 -49.38 -9.91
CA THR A 191 6.76 -50.66 -10.34
C THR A 191 5.35 -50.54 -10.89
N TYR A 192 4.73 -49.37 -10.75
CA TYR A 192 3.47 -48.99 -11.34
C TYR A 192 3.61 -47.56 -11.90
N ASP A 193 3.17 -47.29 -13.12
CA ASP A 193 3.46 -46.08 -13.85
C ASP A 193 2.31 -45.05 -13.89
N GLN A 194 1.11 -45.45 -13.41
CA GLN A 194 -0.05 -44.59 -13.43
C GLN A 194 -0.26 -43.93 -12.07
N PRO A 195 -0.58 -42.60 -12.02
CA PRO A 195 -0.82 -41.89 -10.78
C PRO A 195 -2.23 -42.14 -10.19
N VAL A 196 -2.99 -42.98 -10.85
CA VAL A 196 -4.33 -43.44 -10.45
C VAL A 196 -4.45 -44.95 -10.67
N PHE A 197 -5.27 -45.61 -9.88
CA PHE A 197 -5.66 -46.98 -10.12
C PHE A 197 -7.19 -47.12 -10.18
N PHE A 198 -7.64 -48.16 -10.88
CA PHE A 198 -9.04 -48.52 -10.92
C PHE A 198 -9.20 -49.97 -10.49
N ASP A 199 -9.82 -50.16 -9.34
CA ASP A 199 -10.11 -51.48 -8.77
C ASP A 199 -11.53 -51.48 -8.22
N LYS A 200 -12.32 -52.46 -8.67
CA LYS A 200 -13.73 -52.63 -8.25
C LYS A 200 -13.89 -52.90 -6.77
N SER A 201 -12.86 -53.42 -6.09
CA SER A 201 -12.86 -53.61 -4.65
C SER A 201 -12.64 -52.31 -3.88
N TYR A 202 -11.99 -51.31 -4.52
CA TYR A 202 -11.88 -49.96 -4.00
C TYR A 202 -13.16 -49.16 -4.26
N SER A 203 -13.58 -49.11 -5.52
CA SER A 203 -14.81 -48.45 -5.94
C SER A 203 -15.23 -48.91 -7.31
N ALA A 204 -16.54 -49.12 -7.52
CA ALA A 204 -17.10 -49.46 -8.84
C ALA A 204 -17.08 -48.26 -9.83
N PHE A 205 -16.87 -47.01 -9.32
CA PHE A 205 -17.08 -45.77 -10.08
C PHE A 205 -16.01 -44.70 -9.88
N LYS A 206 -14.93 -44.95 -9.14
CA LYS A 206 -13.95 -43.93 -8.82
C LYS A 206 -12.52 -44.43 -9.00
N TYR A 207 -11.66 -43.57 -9.52
CA TYR A 207 -10.22 -43.77 -9.43
C TYR A 207 -9.77 -43.70 -7.96
N GLY A 208 -8.88 -44.59 -7.56
CA GLY A 208 -8.03 -44.39 -6.40
C GLY A 208 -6.83 -43.54 -6.82
N TYR A 209 -6.43 -42.61 -5.97
CA TYR A 209 -5.28 -41.75 -6.21
C TYR A 209 -4.05 -42.30 -5.50
N ASN A 210 -2.96 -42.44 -6.23
CA ASN A 210 -1.68 -42.97 -5.79
C ASN A 210 -0.48 -42.18 -6.36
N GLY A 211 -0.73 -40.97 -6.86
CA GLY A 211 0.30 -40.09 -7.41
C GLY A 211 1.30 -39.60 -6.36
N ASN A 212 2.25 -38.80 -6.80
CA ASN A 212 3.22 -38.10 -5.95
C ASN A 212 3.42 -36.65 -6.48
N THR A 213 2.34 -35.90 -6.48
CA THR A 213 2.27 -34.58 -7.11
C THR A 213 2.89 -33.51 -6.22
N ASP A 214 3.90 -32.85 -6.73
CA ASP A 214 4.42 -31.60 -6.13
C ASP A 214 3.64 -30.42 -6.69
N TRP A 215 2.59 -30.01 -5.95
CA TRP A 215 1.70 -28.94 -6.36
C TRP A 215 2.41 -27.60 -6.55
N TRP A 216 3.50 -27.36 -5.82
CA TRP A 216 4.29 -26.15 -6.02
C TRP A 216 4.85 -26.08 -7.44
N ASN A 217 5.50 -27.14 -7.86
CA ASN A 217 6.06 -27.24 -9.19
C ASN A 217 5.00 -27.26 -10.31
N GLU A 218 3.79 -27.74 -10.02
CA GLU A 218 2.69 -27.71 -10.99
C GLU A 218 2.07 -26.32 -11.16
N LEU A 219 2.11 -25.48 -10.11
CA LEU A 219 1.45 -24.18 -10.09
C LEU A 219 2.34 -23.03 -10.54
N TYR A 220 3.64 -23.07 -10.25
CA TYR A 220 4.54 -21.93 -10.40
C TYR A 220 5.66 -22.15 -11.41
N LYS A 221 6.09 -21.05 -12.02
CA LYS A 221 7.22 -20.98 -12.95
C LYS A 221 8.03 -19.72 -12.70
N THR A 222 9.30 -19.73 -13.12
CA THR A 222 10.08 -18.51 -13.29
C THR A 222 9.54 -17.72 -14.49
N SER A 223 9.36 -16.42 -14.31
CA SER A 223 8.80 -15.52 -15.32
C SER A 223 9.80 -14.43 -15.70
N PHE A 224 9.77 -14.00 -16.96
CA PHE A 224 10.56 -12.91 -17.48
C PHE A 224 9.79 -11.60 -17.54
N SER A 225 10.41 -10.50 -17.14
CA SER A 225 9.84 -9.16 -17.09
C SER A 225 10.80 -8.14 -17.67
N GLN A 226 10.26 -7.01 -18.18
CA GLN A 226 11.05 -6.00 -18.90
C GLN A 226 10.64 -4.59 -18.47
N ILE A 227 11.62 -3.71 -18.33
CA ILE A 227 11.43 -2.29 -18.05
C ILE A 227 12.23 -1.47 -19.07
N TYR A 228 11.55 -0.50 -19.69
CA TYR A 228 12.16 0.43 -20.63
C TYR A 228 11.84 1.85 -20.20
N ASN A 229 12.84 2.73 -20.14
CA ASN A 229 12.65 4.14 -19.85
C ASN A 229 13.45 4.99 -20.84
N ALA A 230 12.83 6.07 -21.25
CA ALA A 230 13.48 7.10 -22.08
C ALA A 230 13.14 8.47 -21.49
N SER A 231 14.13 9.36 -21.40
CA SER A 231 13.88 10.72 -20.96
C SER A 231 14.76 11.72 -21.70
N ILE A 232 14.26 12.95 -21.80
CA ILE A 232 14.98 14.10 -22.29
C ILE A 232 14.83 15.26 -21.31
N SER A 233 15.94 15.86 -20.92
CA SER A 233 15.97 17.02 -20.04
C SER A 233 16.89 18.09 -20.58
N GLY A 234 16.56 19.35 -20.32
CA GLY A 234 17.38 20.47 -20.77
C GLY A 234 16.82 21.81 -20.33
N GLY A 235 17.44 22.88 -20.77
CA GLY A 235 16.90 24.22 -20.54
C GLY A 235 17.69 25.35 -21.16
N SER A 236 16.96 26.41 -21.52
CA SER A 236 17.51 27.70 -21.90
C SER A 236 17.86 28.55 -20.67
N GLN A 237 18.13 29.83 -20.86
CA GLN A 237 18.34 30.79 -19.77
C GLN A 237 17.08 30.97 -18.88
N LYS A 238 15.88 30.79 -19.44
CA LYS A 238 14.62 31.08 -18.75
C LYS A 238 13.69 29.87 -18.60
N THR A 239 13.86 28.86 -19.44
CA THR A 239 12.94 27.70 -19.46
C THR A 239 13.73 26.42 -19.27
N ARG A 240 13.27 25.55 -18.39
CA ARG A 240 13.77 24.18 -18.17
C ARG A 240 12.65 23.18 -18.39
N TYR A 241 13.01 22.02 -18.87
CA TYR A 241 12.05 20.95 -19.15
C TYR A 241 12.63 19.56 -18.84
N TYR A 242 11.74 18.66 -18.47
CA TYR A 242 11.96 17.24 -18.35
C TYR A 242 10.77 16.50 -18.94
N VAL A 243 11.03 15.54 -19.82
CA VAL A 243 10.03 14.67 -20.44
C VAL A 243 10.50 13.25 -20.33
N SER A 244 9.64 12.33 -19.90
CA SER A 244 9.96 10.91 -19.82
C SER A 244 8.81 10.03 -20.31
N LEU A 245 9.19 8.85 -20.81
CA LEU A 245 8.31 7.74 -21.16
C LEU A 245 8.85 6.48 -20.52
N GLY A 246 7.97 5.72 -19.88
CA GLY A 246 8.30 4.45 -19.24
C GLY A 246 7.34 3.33 -19.67
N SER A 247 7.87 2.12 -19.76
CA SER A 247 7.12 0.89 -19.97
C SER A 247 7.64 -0.19 -19.04
N ASN A 248 6.73 -0.81 -18.27
CA ASN A 248 7.05 -1.93 -17.39
C ASN A 248 6.09 -3.08 -17.71
N ASN A 249 6.63 -4.18 -18.23
CA ASN A 249 5.88 -5.37 -18.61
C ASN A 249 6.30 -6.54 -17.71
N GLN A 250 5.40 -6.97 -16.85
CA GLN A 250 5.63 -8.07 -15.91
C GLN A 250 4.88 -9.31 -16.35
N GLY A 251 5.61 -10.41 -16.49
CA GLY A 251 5.02 -11.73 -16.71
C GLY A 251 4.58 -12.38 -15.40
N GLY A 252 3.52 -13.20 -15.45
CA GLY A 252 3.04 -13.93 -14.29
C GLY A 252 3.82 -15.18 -13.98
N ILE A 253 3.86 -15.54 -12.71
CA ILE A 253 4.56 -16.72 -12.21
C ILE A 253 3.72 -18.00 -12.23
N LEU A 254 2.46 -17.92 -12.67
CA LEU A 254 1.59 -19.09 -12.77
C LEU A 254 1.78 -19.82 -14.09
N LYS A 255 1.80 -21.17 -14.03
CA LYS A 255 2.04 -21.99 -15.22
C LYS A 255 0.87 -22.07 -16.17
N ALA A 256 -0.34 -22.25 -15.65
CA ALA A 256 -1.51 -22.59 -16.44
C ALA A 256 -2.34 -21.38 -16.92
N THR A 257 -1.80 -20.17 -16.80
CA THR A 257 -2.49 -18.92 -17.20
C THR A 257 -1.54 -17.89 -17.78
N ASP A 258 -2.08 -16.97 -18.59
CA ASP A 258 -1.37 -15.81 -19.15
C ASP A 258 -1.45 -14.59 -18.23
N GLU A 259 -1.16 -14.78 -16.94
CA GLU A 259 -1.09 -13.67 -15.99
C GLU A 259 -0.07 -12.63 -16.44
N LYS A 260 -0.44 -11.36 -16.43
CA LYS A 260 0.45 -10.28 -16.83
C LYS A 260 0.02 -8.92 -16.30
N TYR A 261 1.00 -8.04 -16.15
CA TYR A 261 0.79 -6.65 -15.83
C TYR A 261 1.63 -5.77 -16.76
N ASN A 262 1.01 -4.73 -17.32
CA ASN A 262 1.71 -3.74 -18.12
C ASN A 262 1.41 -2.35 -17.56
N LYS A 263 2.46 -1.54 -17.37
CA LYS A 263 2.37 -0.13 -16.93
C LYS A 263 3.11 0.75 -17.92
N TYR A 264 2.45 1.80 -18.37
CA TYR A 264 3.01 2.83 -19.25
C TYR A 264 2.91 4.18 -18.53
N ASN A 265 4.02 4.89 -18.49
CA ASN A 265 4.11 6.21 -17.87
C ASN A 265 4.54 7.25 -18.91
N ALA A 266 3.96 8.44 -18.83
CA ALA A 266 4.42 9.62 -19.52
C ALA A 266 4.43 10.80 -18.55
N ASN A 267 5.57 11.51 -18.47
CA ASN A 267 5.72 12.66 -17.57
C ASN A 267 6.31 13.84 -18.33
N ILE A 268 5.70 15.00 -18.16
CA ILE A 268 6.14 16.28 -18.75
C ILE A 268 6.20 17.29 -17.61
N ASN A 269 7.34 17.94 -17.45
CA ASN A 269 7.54 18.98 -16.45
C ASN A 269 8.26 20.16 -17.13
N VAL A 270 7.61 21.29 -17.20
CA VAL A 270 8.13 22.53 -17.80
C VAL A 270 8.02 23.66 -16.80
N THR A 271 9.08 24.41 -16.64
CA THR A 271 9.12 25.62 -15.80
C THR A 271 9.77 26.75 -16.57
N SER A 272 9.14 27.93 -16.58
CA SER A 272 9.63 29.10 -17.32
C SER A 272 9.58 30.36 -16.47
N GLU A 273 10.68 31.09 -16.46
CA GLU A 273 10.78 32.44 -15.89
C GLU A 273 10.24 33.45 -16.92
N LEU A 274 9.03 33.96 -16.71
CA LEU A 274 8.39 34.92 -17.59
C LEU A 274 8.96 36.32 -17.35
N THR A 275 9.20 36.67 -16.10
CA THR A 275 9.85 37.90 -15.68
C THR A 275 10.81 37.60 -14.52
N PRO A 276 11.76 38.48 -14.14
CA PRO A 276 12.67 38.24 -13.01
C PRO A 276 11.99 37.97 -11.68
N TRP A 277 10.71 38.29 -11.55
CA TRP A 277 9.92 38.12 -10.34
C TRP A 277 8.78 37.11 -10.49
N MET A 278 8.61 36.47 -11.69
CA MET A 278 7.52 35.55 -11.95
C MET A 278 8.00 34.31 -12.69
N GLU A 279 7.89 33.14 -12.08
CA GLU A 279 8.11 31.82 -12.65
C GLU A 279 6.77 31.08 -12.77
N VAL A 280 6.49 30.43 -13.90
CA VAL A 280 5.32 29.57 -14.11
C VAL A 280 5.77 28.13 -14.36
N SER A 281 4.98 27.19 -13.93
CA SER A 281 5.23 25.77 -14.13
C SER A 281 3.98 25.04 -14.61
N ALA A 282 4.20 24.03 -15.45
CA ALA A 282 3.16 23.10 -15.87
C ALA A 282 3.72 21.67 -15.78
N LYS A 283 2.94 20.77 -15.22
CA LYS A 283 3.27 19.36 -15.09
C LYS A 283 2.09 18.52 -15.55
N ILE A 284 2.38 17.48 -16.35
CA ILE A 284 1.44 16.45 -16.75
C ILE A 284 2.10 15.11 -16.42
N ALA A 285 1.41 14.26 -15.67
CA ALA A 285 1.82 12.88 -15.43
C ALA A 285 0.66 11.96 -15.77
N HIS A 286 0.90 10.99 -16.63
CA HIS A 286 -0.09 10.03 -17.07
C HIS A 286 0.44 8.63 -16.86
N THR A 287 -0.38 7.79 -16.23
CA THR A 287 -0.09 6.36 -16.04
C THR A 287 -1.27 5.54 -16.56
N TYR A 288 -0.98 4.60 -17.43
CA TYR A 288 -1.94 3.62 -17.92
C TYR A 288 -1.48 2.23 -17.53
N THR A 289 -2.36 1.44 -16.90
CA THR A 289 -2.06 0.04 -16.56
C THR A 289 -3.08 -0.91 -17.13
N THR A 290 -2.62 -2.09 -17.49
CA THR A 290 -3.46 -3.25 -17.77
C THR A 290 -2.96 -4.45 -16.98
N GLU A 291 -3.89 -5.20 -16.45
CA GLU A 291 -3.61 -6.34 -15.59
C GLU A 291 -4.56 -7.48 -15.95
N MET A 292 -4.08 -8.72 -15.94
CA MET A 292 -4.87 -9.89 -16.17
C MET A 292 -4.45 -11.00 -15.21
N HIS A 293 -5.44 -11.54 -14.49
CA HIS A 293 -5.30 -12.66 -13.56
C HIS A 293 -6.38 -13.70 -13.79
N PRO A 294 -6.19 -14.97 -13.37
CA PRO A 294 -7.28 -15.92 -13.30
C PRO A 294 -8.32 -15.49 -12.25
N THR A 295 -9.59 -15.78 -12.48
CA THR A 295 -10.69 -15.42 -11.54
C THR A 295 -10.74 -16.28 -10.30
N GLY A 296 -9.93 -17.34 -10.20
CA GLY A 296 -9.86 -18.19 -9.01
C GLY A 296 -11.15 -18.91 -8.63
N GLY A 297 -12.15 -18.92 -9.53
CA GLY A 297 -13.41 -19.63 -9.32
C GLY A 297 -14.39 -18.97 -8.34
N THR A 298 -14.16 -17.76 -7.87
CA THR A 298 -15.12 -17.07 -7.01
C THR A 298 -16.17 -16.36 -7.84
N THR A 299 -17.45 -16.56 -7.48
CA THR A 299 -18.55 -15.83 -8.11
C THR A 299 -18.43 -14.35 -7.84
N ALA A 300 -17.99 -13.59 -8.83
CA ALA A 300 -17.63 -12.18 -8.74
C ALA A 300 -18.81 -11.22 -8.54
N MET A 301 -19.99 -11.71 -8.15
CA MET A 301 -21.17 -10.85 -7.98
C MET A 301 -21.14 -10.00 -6.72
N ASN A 302 -20.17 -10.18 -5.83
CA ASN A 302 -20.01 -9.40 -4.59
C ASN A 302 -18.75 -8.55 -4.59
N ASN A 303 -18.40 -7.93 -5.70
CA ASN A 303 -17.40 -6.82 -5.78
C ASN A 303 -16.15 -6.89 -4.87
N THR A 304 -15.90 -8.00 -4.25
CA THR A 304 -14.58 -8.29 -3.71
C THR A 304 -13.78 -8.81 -4.89
N ALA A 305 -13.13 -7.88 -5.61
CA ALA A 305 -12.07 -8.20 -6.54
C ALA A 305 -11.00 -8.97 -5.76
N TYR A 306 -11.19 -10.25 -5.63
CA TYR A 306 -10.07 -11.10 -5.36
C TYR A 306 -9.21 -11.00 -6.61
N SER A 307 -8.19 -10.17 -6.55
CA SER A 307 -7.03 -10.41 -7.38
C SER A 307 -6.76 -11.91 -7.25
N GLY A 308 -6.50 -12.56 -8.36
CA GLY A 308 -6.28 -14.00 -8.43
C GLY A 308 -5.38 -14.62 -7.37
N LEU A 309 -4.66 -13.83 -6.60
CA LEU A 309 -3.67 -14.15 -5.58
C LEU A 309 -4.22 -14.57 -4.22
N SER A 310 -5.40 -14.13 -3.83
CA SER A 310 -6.03 -14.74 -2.64
C SER A 310 -6.53 -16.15 -2.94
N ALA A 311 -6.79 -16.45 -4.21
CA ALA A 311 -6.97 -17.82 -4.65
C ALA A 311 -5.69 -18.65 -4.46
N TYR A 312 -4.48 -18.06 -4.57
CA TYR A 312 -3.21 -18.78 -4.39
C TYR A 312 -2.95 -19.15 -2.93
N SER A 313 -3.17 -18.26 -1.98
CA SER A 313 -3.07 -18.63 -0.57
C SER A 313 -4.12 -19.66 -0.17
N GLY A 314 -5.25 -19.69 -0.87
CA GLY A 314 -6.28 -20.70 -0.70
C GLY A 314 -6.02 -22.03 -1.45
N MET A 315 -5.22 -21.98 -2.52
CA MET A 315 -4.90 -23.16 -3.32
C MET A 315 -3.77 -24.01 -2.75
N MET A 316 -2.86 -23.39 -2.00
CA MET A 316 -1.80 -24.08 -1.25
C MET A 316 -2.23 -24.44 0.18
N LYS A 317 -3.53 -24.53 0.44
CA LYS A 317 -4.04 -25.03 1.72
C LYS A 317 -3.56 -26.45 1.98
N SER A 318 -3.52 -26.78 3.27
CA SER A 318 -3.22 -28.11 3.82
C SER A 318 -3.99 -29.28 3.20
N ASP A 319 -4.99 -28.99 2.37
CA ASP A 319 -5.96 -29.94 1.82
C ASP A 319 -5.55 -30.53 0.46
N LEU A 320 -4.44 -30.04 -0.15
CA LEU A 320 -3.95 -30.58 -1.41
C LEU A 320 -3.15 -31.86 -1.15
N SER A 321 -3.78 -32.99 -1.39
CA SER A 321 -3.12 -34.30 -1.27
C SER A 321 -2.09 -34.50 -2.39
N PRO A 322 -0.86 -34.91 -2.09
CA PRO A 322 0.11 -35.30 -3.10
C PRO A 322 -0.31 -36.58 -3.86
N LEU A 323 -1.25 -37.35 -3.31
CA LEU A 323 -1.78 -38.55 -3.99
C LEU A 323 -2.57 -38.19 -5.26
N MET A 324 -3.21 -37.00 -5.28
CA MET A 324 -4.04 -36.58 -6.41
C MET A 324 -3.16 -36.10 -7.56
N PRO A 325 -3.25 -36.65 -8.77
CA PRO A 325 -2.56 -36.16 -9.94
C PRO A 325 -3.20 -34.86 -10.47
N VAL A 326 -2.49 -34.13 -11.30
CA VAL A 326 -3.07 -32.96 -12.00
C VAL A 326 -4.15 -33.42 -13.01
N LYS A 327 -3.88 -34.49 -13.70
CA LYS A 327 -4.80 -35.10 -14.72
C LYS A 327 -4.89 -36.60 -14.56
N HIS A 328 -6.04 -37.12 -14.91
CA HIS A 328 -6.24 -38.53 -15.15
C HIS A 328 -5.57 -38.99 -16.47
N PRO A 329 -5.38 -40.31 -16.66
CA PRO A 329 -4.77 -40.84 -17.91
C PRO A 329 -5.54 -40.49 -19.21
N ASP A 330 -6.83 -40.20 -19.09
CA ASP A 330 -7.69 -39.77 -20.19
C ASP A 330 -7.57 -38.25 -20.51
N GLY A 331 -6.74 -37.53 -19.78
CA GLY A 331 -6.48 -36.11 -19.98
C GLY A 331 -7.41 -35.13 -19.23
N HIS A 332 -8.42 -35.60 -18.52
CA HIS A 332 -9.31 -34.80 -17.72
C HIS A 332 -8.61 -34.38 -16.41
N TYR A 333 -8.92 -33.17 -15.90
CA TYR A 333 -8.40 -32.73 -14.63
C TYR A 333 -8.95 -33.57 -13.47
N ALA A 334 -8.07 -34.03 -12.61
CA ALA A 334 -8.46 -34.82 -11.45
C ALA A 334 -9.10 -33.93 -10.38
N GLY A 335 -10.11 -34.46 -9.66
CA GLY A 335 -10.77 -33.82 -8.55
C GLY A 335 -10.96 -34.78 -7.39
N GLN A 336 -11.05 -34.30 -6.18
CA GLN A 336 -11.22 -35.11 -4.96
C GLN A 336 -12.34 -34.54 -4.07
N GLY A 337 -13.59 -34.90 -4.39
CA GLY A 337 -14.75 -34.49 -3.61
C GLY A 337 -14.92 -32.94 -3.60
N ASN A 338 -14.78 -32.33 -2.43
CA ASN A 338 -14.86 -30.87 -2.29
C ASN A 338 -13.53 -30.14 -2.57
N PHE A 339 -12.47 -30.88 -2.90
CA PHE A 339 -11.15 -30.30 -3.18
C PHE A 339 -10.97 -30.15 -4.67
N THR A 340 -10.81 -28.93 -5.08
CA THR A 340 -10.68 -28.58 -6.48
C THR A 340 -9.23 -28.57 -6.88
N ASN A 341 -8.98 -29.04 -8.11
CA ASN A 341 -7.67 -29.00 -8.73
C ASN A 341 -7.25 -27.55 -9.03
N PRO A 342 -6.20 -27.01 -8.38
CA PRO A 342 -5.82 -25.62 -8.58
C PRO A 342 -5.30 -25.33 -9.99
N VAL A 343 -4.72 -26.30 -10.67
CA VAL A 343 -4.28 -26.16 -12.07
C VAL A 343 -5.49 -26.06 -13.00
N ALA A 344 -6.56 -26.84 -12.73
CA ALA A 344 -7.81 -26.74 -13.49
C ALA A 344 -8.45 -25.34 -13.33
N ILE A 345 -8.45 -24.79 -12.11
CA ILE A 345 -8.94 -23.44 -11.86
C ILE A 345 -8.15 -22.40 -12.67
N GLN A 346 -6.82 -22.47 -12.65
CA GLN A 346 -5.99 -21.55 -13.42
C GLN A 346 -6.23 -21.63 -14.92
N ALA A 347 -6.36 -22.85 -15.44
CA ALA A 347 -6.47 -23.09 -16.86
C ALA A 347 -7.87 -22.81 -17.43
N GLN A 348 -8.92 -23.08 -16.65
CA GLN A 348 -10.30 -23.14 -17.14
C GLN A 348 -11.25 -22.17 -16.45
N GLY A 349 -10.93 -21.66 -15.26
CA GLY A 349 -11.85 -20.89 -14.41
C GLY A 349 -12.25 -19.50 -14.95
N GLY A 350 -11.62 -19.04 -16.02
CA GLY A 350 -11.81 -17.69 -16.57
C GLY A 350 -10.77 -16.69 -16.09
N ASN A 351 -10.93 -15.43 -16.44
CA ASN A 351 -9.98 -14.39 -16.09
C ASN A 351 -10.63 -13.06 -15.70
N ALA A 352 -9.90 -12.30 -14.90
CA ALA A 352 -10.20 -10.92 -14.55
C ALA A 352 -9.20 -10.00 -15.27
N ARG A 353 -9.72 -9.00 -15.97
CA ARG A 353 -8.93 -7.96 -16.64
C ARG A 353 -9.23 -6.63 -16.02
N TYR A 354 -8.18 -5.89 -15.71
CA TYR A 354 -8.26 -4.55 -15.11
C TYR A 354 -7.55 -3.54 -16.01
N ARG A 355 -8.06 -2.32 -16.03
CA ARG A 355 -7.44 -1.17 -16.68
C ARG A 355 -7.52 0.00 -15.72
N GLN A 356 -6.42 0.73 -15.60
CA GLN A 356 -6.37 1.98 -14.86
C GLN A 356 -5.83 3.07 -15.77
N ASN A 357 -6.39 4.25 -15.65
CA ASN A 357 -6.00 5.44 -16.39
C ASN A 357 -5.91 6.59 -15.39
N ASP A 358 -4.71 7.04 -15.07
CA ASP A 358 -4.45 8.05 -14.05
C ASP A 358 -3.75 9.26 -14.69
N LEU A 359 -4.48 10.37 -14.80
CA LEU A 359 -4.02 11.60 -15.44
C LEU A 359 -3.98 12.74 -14.43
N TRP A 360 -2.79 13.29 -14.22
CA TRP A 360 -2.52 14.43 -13.35
C TRP A 360 -2.07 15.63 -14.16
N MET A 361 -2.66 16.79 -13.88
CA MET A 361 -2.27 18.08 -14.48
C MET A 361 -2.12 19.10 -13.37
N THR A 362 -0.95 19.72 -13.28
CA THR A 362 -0.66 20.77 -12.30
C THR A 362 -0.17 22.02 -13.01
N ALA A 363 -0.74 23.15 -12.67
CA ALA A 363 -0.26 24.47 -13.06
C ALA A 363 0.15 25.24 -11.80
N GLY A 364 1.33 25.86 -11.83
CA GLY A 364 1.88 26.59 -10.71
C GLY A 364 2.45 27.95 -11.09
N VAL A 365 2.41 28.87 -10.13
CA VAL A 365 3.05 30.19 -10.22
C VAL A 365 3.87 30.46 -8.97
N LYS A 366 5.07 30.97 -9.16
CA LYS A 366 5.95 31.46 -8.10
C LYS A 366 6.27 32.91 -8.35
N LEU A 367 6.02 33.77 -7.36
CA LEU A 367 6.28 35.21 -7.43
C LEU A 367 7.33 35.58 -6.40
N THR A 368 8.26 36.44 -6.81
CA THR A 368 9.29 37.04 -5.94
C THR A 368 9.26 38.57 -6.06
N PRO A 369 8.15 39.21 -5.60
CA PRO A 369 7.89 40.63 -5.91
C PRO A 369 8.86 41.59 -5.21
N ILE A 370 9.39 41.20 -4.04
CA ILE A 370 10.40 41.96 -3.28
C ILE A 370 11.42 40.98 -2.69
N LYS A 371 12.59 41.49 -2.34
CA LYS A 371 13.64 40.69 -1.71
C LYS A 371 13.14 40.01 -0.42
N GLY A 372 13.32 38.71 -0.33
CA GLY A 372 12.93 37.90 0.81
C GLY A 372 11.51 37.36 0.77
N LEU A 373 10.60 37.93 -0.02
CA LEU A 373 9.21 37.44 -0.16
C LEU A 373 9.05 36.51 -1.37
N ILE A 374 8.55 35.32 -1.09
CA ILE A 374 8.20 34.31 -2.11
C ILE A 374 6.73 33.95 -1.93
N VAL A 375 5.95 34.04 -2.99
CA VAL A 375 4.56 33.60 -2.99
C VAL A 375 4.43 32.48 -4.03
N ASN A 376 3.88 31.34 -3.61
CA ASN A 376 3.61 30.21 -4.48
C ASN A 376 2.13 29.92 -4.48
N ALA A 377 1.60 29.56 -5.65
CA ALA A 377 0.26 28.99 -5.78
C ALA A 377 0.29 27.92 -6.86
N ASP A 378 -0.39 26.82 -6.60
CA ASP A 378 -0.57 25.72 -7.55
C ASP A 378 -2.00 25.19 -7.49
N TYR A 379 -2.46 24.74 -8.67
CA TYR A 379 -3.72 24.03 -8.83
C TYR A 379 -3.46 22.74 -9.57
N THR A 380 -3.93 21.64 -8.98
CA THR A 380 -3.84 20.30 -9.55
C THR A 380 -5.23 19.76 -9.82
N TRP A 381 -5.39 19.13 -10.96
CA TRP A 381 -6.55 18.35 -11.34
C TRP A 381 -6.11 16.94 -11.70
N ASN A 382 -6.90 15.94 -11.26
CA ASN A 382 -6.68 14.54 -11.57
C ASN A 382 -7.98 13.89 -12.01
N TYR A 383 -7.85 13.05 -13.02
CA TYR A 383 -8.84 12.06 -13.41
C TYR A 383 -8.24 10.67 -13.25
N TYR A 384 -8.87 9.84 -12.44
CA TYR A 384 -8.55 8.43 -12.30
C TYR A 384 -9.74 7.59 -12.74
N GLY A 385 -9.56 6.83 -13.82
CA GLY A 385 -10.53 5.88 -14.36
C GLY A 385 -10.07 4.46 -14.12
N TRP A 386 -10.88 3.64 -13.48
CA TRP A 386 -10.64 2.22 -13.29
C TRP A 386 -11.77 1.41 -13.91
N ALA A 387 -11.42 0.37 -14.65
CA ALA A 387 -12.38 -0.54 -15.26
C ALA A 387 -11.95 -1.99 -15.09
N SER A 388 -12.90 -2.88 -14.78
CA SER A 388 -12.67 -4.31 -14.75
C SER A 388 -13.68 -5.07 -15.59
N THR A 389 -13.23 -6.21 -16.12
CA THR A 389 -14.08 -7.26 -16.66
C THR A 389 -13.68 -8.54 -15.98
N GLN A 390 -14.58 -9.12 -15.20
CA GLN A 390 -14.40 -10.40 -14.55
C GLN A 390 -15.25 -11.43 -15.27
N HIS A 391 -14.60 -12.49 -15.73
CA HIS A 391 -15.18 -13.60 -16.43
C HIS A 391 -14.98 -14.88 -15.62
N VAL A 392 -16.04 -15.49 -15.19
CA VAL A 392 -16.05 -16.80 -14.50
C VAL A 392 -16.62 -17.84 -15.46
N ARG A 393 -15.84 -18.85 -15.75
CA ARG A 393 -16.23 -19.98 -16.60
C ARG A 393 -16.60 -21.18 -15.73
N ASN A 394 -17.58 -21.93 -16.17
CA ASN A 394 -17.77 -23.27 -15.63
C ASN A 394 -16.60 -24.15 -16.08
N PHE A 395 -16.07 -24.90 -15.16
CA PHE A 395 -15.11 -25.95 -15.47
C PHE A 395 -15.45 -27.21 -14.70
N TYR A 396 -14.91 -28.30 -15.17
CA TYR A 396 -15.17 -29.63 -14.63
C TYR A 396 -13.87 -30.19 -14.05
N ASP A 397 -13.96 -30.77 -12.89
CA ASP A 397 -13.01 -31.74 -12.39
C ASP A 397 -13.72 -33.10 -12.30
N TYR A 398 -12.97 -34.17 -12.40
CA TYR A 398 -13.49 -35.51 -12.48
C TYR A 398 -13.00 -36.33 -11.32
N THR A 399 -13.92 -36.91 -10.53
CA THR A 399 -13.59 -37.80 -9.40
C THR A 399 -13.75 -39.27 -9.79
N ALA A 400 -14.25 -39.55 -10.98
CA ALA A 400 -14.64 -40.89 -11.40
C ALA A 400 -14.13 -41.24 -12.80
N VAL A 401 -14.28 -42.50 -13.18
CA VAL A 401 -14.11 -43.01 -14.56
C VAL A 401 -14.95 -42.18 -15.52
N PRO A 402 -14.52 -41.96 -16.77
CA PRO A 402 -15.13 -41.07 -17.74
C PRO A 402 -16.66 -41.13 -17.79
N GLY A 403 -17.29 -39.95 -17.71
CA GLY A 403 -18.74 -39.75 -17.75
C GLY A 403 -19.41 -39.25 -16.46
N THR A 404 -18.70 -39.11 -15.38
CA THR A 404 -19.20 -38.44 -14.15
C THR A 404 -18.49 -37.11 -13.95
N GLU A 405 -19.14 -36.04 -14.40
CA GLU A 405 -18.64 -34.68 -14.28
C GLU A 405 -19.05 -34.10 -12.92
N ASN A 406 -18.10 -33.55 -12.17
CA ASN A 406 -18.40 -32.72 -11.02
C ASN A 406 -18.14 -31.25 -11.38
N TYR A 407 -19.22 -30.46 -11.32
CA TYR A 407 -19.08 -29.01 -11.42
C TYR A 407 -18.38 -28.47 -10.16
N TYR A 408 -17.37 -27.66 -10.41
CA TYR A 408 -16.80 -26.86 -9.30
C TYR A 408 -17.85 -25.86 -8.81
N PRO A 409 -18.26 -25.95 -7.53
CA PRO A 409 -19.43 -25.22 -7.04
C PRO A 409 -19.29 -23.70 -7.09
N TRP A 410 -18.09 -23.17 -7.13
CA TRP A 410 -17.80 -21.74 -7.17
C TRP A 410 -17.88 -21.11 -8.56
N THR A 411 -17.80 -21.91 -9.62
CA THR A 411 -17.85 -21.46 -11.02
C THR A 411 -19.20 -21.72 -11.67
N ASN A 412 -20.10 -22.49 -11.04
CA ASN A 412 -21.42 -22.74 -11.53
C ASN A 412 -22.47 -21.91 -10.77
N PRO A 413 -23.21 -21.02 -11.46
CA PRO A 413 -23.18 -20.76 -12.90
C PRO A 413 -22.01 -19.86 -13.36
N SER A 414 -21.66 -19.96 -14.63
CA SER A 414 -20.75 -19.02 -15.31
C SER A 414 -21.27 -17.59 -15.20
N SER A 415 -20.39 -16.60 -15.27
CA SER A 415 -20.81 -15.21 -15.17
C SER A 415 -19.83 -14.23 -15.81
N VAL A 416 -20.36 -13.07 -16.16
CA VAL A 416 -19.54 -11.91 -16.54
C VAL A 416 -19.97 -10.69 -15.74
N THR A 417 -19.00 -9.97 -15.20
CA THR A 417 -19.22 -8.69 -14.48
C THR A 417 -18.29 -7.64 -15.05
N ARG A 418 -18.84 -6.46 -15.32
CA ARG A 418 -18.09 -5.27 -15.70
C ARG A 418 -18.30 -4.20 -14.64
N SER A 419 -17.20 -3.62 -14.15
CA SER A 419 -17.22 -2.54 -13.16
C SER A 419 -16.41 -1.35 -13.67
N ASN A 420 -16.85 -0.16 -13.33
CA ASN A 420 -16.13 1.08 -13.63
C ASN A 420 -16.15 2.00 -12.40
N SER A 421 -15.05 2.72 -12.19
CA SER A 421 -14.95 3.81 -11.23
C SER A 421 -14.29 5.00 -11.89
N ASP A 422 -14.89 6.18 -11.71
CA ASP A 422 -14.34 7.46 -12.13
C ASP A 422 -14.15 8.33 -10.91
N ASP A 423 -12.90 8.74 -10.67
CA ASP A 423 -12.52 9.64 -9.60
C ASP A 423 -12.07 10.98 -10.19
N TYR A 424 -12.60 12.04 -9.65
CA TYR A 424 -12.21 13.41 -9.96
C TYR A 424 -11.65 14.05 -8.69
N TYR A 425 -10.36 14.40 -8.72
CA TYR A 425 -9.70 15.05 -7.61
C TYR A 425 -9.17 16.42 -8.02
N SER A 426 -9.23 17.36 -7.11
CA SER A 426 -8.59 18.65 -7.26
C SER A 426 -7.95 19.11 -5.97
N SER A 427 -6.79 19.77 -6.10
CA SER A 427 -6.05 20.40 -5.00
C SER A 427 -5.65 21.80 -5.37
N PHE A 428 -5.82 22.73 -4.44
CA PHE A 428 -5.31 24.09 -4.52
C PHE A 428 -4.43 24.36 -3.31
N ASN A 429 -3.21 24.81 -3.55
CA ASN A 429 -2.26 25.24 -2.53
C ASN A 429 -1.86 26.68 -2.82
N ALA A 430 -1.80 27.52 -1.78
CA ALA A 430 -1.21 28.85 -1.88
C ALA A 430 -0.48 29.16 -0.58
N PHE A 431 0.76 29.65 -0.67
CA PHE A 431 1.52 30.06 0.49
C PHE A 431 2.47 31.19 0.18
N ALA A 432 2.72 32.00 1.21
CA ALA A 432 3.70 33.07 1.19
C ALA A 432 4.80 32.80 2.22
N GLU A 433 6.03 32.99 1.83
CA GLU A 433 7.22 32.83 2.68
C GLU A 433 8.01 34.13 2.68
N TYR A 434 8.39 34.61 3.87
CA TYR A 434 9.25 35.77 4.03
C TYR A 434 10.53 35.41 4.80
N ASN A 435 11.68 35.60 4.16
CA ASN A 435 13.00 35.31 4.70
C ASN A 435 13.66 36.63 5.16
N LEU A 436 14.03 36.67 6.42
CA LEU A 436 14.67 37.84 7.05
C LEU A 436 15.97 37.41 7.73
N SER A 437 17.07 38.09 7.41
CA SER A 437 18.37 37.91 8.07
C SER A 437 18.82 39.24 8.69
N LEU A 438 19.21 39.22 9.96
CA LEU A 438 19.66 40.36 10.74
C LEU A 438 21.04 40.08 11.35
N GLY A 439 21.76 41.12 11.74
CA GLY A 439 23.02 40.99 12.47
C GLY A 439 24.11 40.25 11.70
N ASN A 440 24.44 40.65 10.47
CA ASN A 440 25.40 39.98 9.59
C ASN A 440 25.08 38.49 9.34
N ASN A 441 23.79 38.13 9.25
CA ASN A 441 23.27 36.79 9.13
C ASN A 441 23.39 35.94 10.41
N ASP A 442 23.60 36.55 11.56
CA ASP A 442 23.58 35.84 12.83
C ASP A 442 22.19 35.35 13.20
N HIS A 443 21.16 36.13 12.87
CA HIS A 443 19.75 35.82 13.12
C HIS A 443 19.04 35.60 11.78
N ASN A 444 18.66 34.37 11.48
CA ASN A 444 17.90 34.03 10.29
C ASN A 444 16.49 33.61 10.69
N MET A 445 15.50 34.28 10.15
CA MET A 445 14.08 34.02 10.41
C MET A 445 13.37 33.72 9.09
N LYS A 446 12.46 32.77 9.14
CA LYS A 446 11.59 32.43 8.02
C LYS A 446 10.16 32.35 8.53
N PHE A 447 9.29 33.15 7.96
CA PHE A 447 7.85 33.14 8.23
C PHE A 447 7.13 32.55 7.03
N MET A 448 6.22 31.65 7.26
CA MET A 448 5.36 31.08 6.20
C MET A 448 3.92 31.08 6.67
N VAL A 449 3.01 31.44 5.78
CA VAL A 449 1.56 31.28 5.96
C VAL A 449 0.99 30.73 4.67
N GLY A 450 0.04 29.81 4.79
CA GLY A 450 -0.54 29.20 3.61
C GLY A 450 -1.94 28.62 3.83
N TYR A 451 -2.54 28.26 2.73
CA TYR A 451 -3.85 27.64 2.62
C TYR A 451 -3.79 26.46 1.64
N ASN A 452 -4.44 25.37 2.01
CA ASN A 452 -4.61 24.19 1.17
C ASN A 452 -6.09 23.81 1.14
N GLN A 453 -6.56 23.37 -0.02
CA GLN A 453 -7.91 22.82 -0.18
C GLN A 453 -7.87 21.65 -1.14
N GLU A 454 -8.58 20.60 -0.80
CA GLU A 454 -8.70 19.39 -1.62
C GLU A 454 -10.14 18.90 -1.66
N LYS A 455 -10.49 18.32 -2.77
CA LYS A 455 -11.81 17.75 -3.01
C LYS A 455 -11.68 16.53 -3.92
N LYS A 456 -12.41 15.47 -3.56
CA LYS A 456 -12.51 14.26 -4.38
C LYS A 456 -13.98 13.88 -4.54
N ARG A 457 -14.34 13.43 -5.76
CA ARG A 457 -15.62 12.81 -6.08
C ARG A 457 -15.33 11.49 -6.77
N THR A 458 -15.99 10.43 -6.32
CA THR A 458 -15.91 9.09 -6.88
C THR A 458 -17.29 8.69 -7.38
N GLN A 459 -17.35 8.09 -8.56
CA GLN A 459 -18.54 7.43 -9.09
C GLN A 459 -18.17 6.00 -9.43
N TYR A 460 -18.92 5.06 -8.91
CA TYR A 460 -18.71 3.63 -9.15
C TYR A 460 -20.03 3.00 -9.59
N TYR A 461 -19.95 2.10 -10.58
CA TYR A 461 -21.05 1.26 -10.99
C TYR A 461 -20.54 -0.07 -11.52
N TYR A 462 -21.37 -1.10 -11.41
CA TYR A 462 -21.13 -2.38 -12.03
C TYR A 462 -22.41 -2.96 -12.60
N ALA A 463 -22.24 -3.84 -13.61
CA ALA A 463 -23.28 -4.68 -14.16
C ALA A 463 -22.72 -6.09 -14.37
N GLY A 464 -23.50 -7.10 -13.99
CA GLY A 464 -23.14 -8.50 -14.15
C GLY A 464 -24.34 -9.36 -14.51
N ARG A 465 -24.06 -10.50 -15.16
CA ARG A 465 -25.08 -11.50 -15.48
C ARG A 465 -24.49 -12.89 -15.42
N LYS A 466 -25.31 -13.84 -14.96
CA LYS A 466 -24.99 -15.27 -14.86
C LYS A 466 -25.42 -16.04 -16.12
N ASP A 467 -25.00 -17.28 -16.19
CA ASP A 467 -25.36 -18.25 -17.23
C ASP A 467 -25.01 -17.76 -18.65
N LEU A 468 -23.71 -17.73 -18.93
CA LEU A 468 -23.19 -17.38 -20.26
C LEU A 468 -23.61 -18.46 -21.30
N ILE A 469 -24.21 -18.04 -22.41
CA ILE A 469 -24.52 -18.92 -23.55
C ILE A 469 -23.23 -19.39 -24.19
N ASP A 470 -22.27 -18.49 -24.36
CA ASP A 470 -20.92 -18.80 -24.86
C ASP A 470 -19.89 -18.44 -23.80
N PRO A 471 -19.33 -19.43 -23.09
CA PRO A 471 -18.28 -19.19 -22.10
C PRO A 471 -16.97 -18.66 -22.67
N GLU A 472 -16.73 -18.74 -23.97
CA GLU A 472 -15.51 -18.20 -24.59
C GLU A 472 -15.63 -16.69 -24.89
N ASN A 473 -16.87 -16.21 -25.14
CA ASN A 473 -17.15 -14.80 -25.46
C ASN A 473 -18.02 -14.14 -24.39
N PRO A 474 -17.45 -13.77 -23.22
CA PRO A 474 -18.22 -13.29 -22.09
C PRO A 474 -18.81 -11.89 -22.35
N ALA A 475 -20.06 -11.83 -22.74
CA ALA A 475 -20.82 -10.61 -22.93
C ALA A 475 -22.10 -10.62 -22.08
N ILE A 476 -22.40 -9.48 -21.44
CA ILE A 476 -23.58 -9.35 -20.57
C ILE A 476 -24.88 -9.64 -21.31
N ASN A 477 -24.97 -9.22 -22.58
CA ASN A 477 -26.15 -9.45 -23.41
C ASN A 477 -26.27 -10.91 -23.95
N GLN A 478 -25.20 -11.70 -23.80
CA GLN A 478 -25.16 -13.13 -24.17
C GLN A 478 -25.23 -14.05 -22.95
N ALA A 479 -25.69 -13.54 -21.83
CA ALA A 479 -25.98 -14.33 -20.65
C ALA A 479 -27.50 -14.33 -20.39
N ILE A 480 -28.01 -15.40 -19.82
CA ILE A 480 -29.46 -15.62 -19.68
C ILE A 480 -29.94 -15.67 -18.23
N GLY A 481 -29.02 -15.83 -17.26
CA GLY A 481 -29.36 -15.96 -15.87
C GLY A 481 -29.58 -14.61 -15.15
N ASP A 482 -29.48 -14.63 -13.82
CA ASP A 482 -29.71 -13.49 -12.94
C ASP A 482 -28.80 -12.30 -13.28
N MET A 483 -29.39 -11.12 -13.29
CA MET A 483 -28.70 -9.84 -13.44
C MET A 483 -28.37 -9.23 -12.09
N ALA A 484 -27.23 -8.56 -11.98
CA ALA A 484 -26.88 -7.69 -10.89
C ALA A 484 -26.40 -6.34 -11.42
N ILE A 485 -26.99 -5.29 -10.88
CA ILE A 485 -26.60 -3.89 -11.17
C ILE A 485 -26.57 -3.16 -9.84
N ASP A 486 -25.49 -2.40 -9.60
CA ASP A 486 -25.42 -1.48 -8.47
C ASP A 486 -24.43 -0.35 -8.78
N GLY A 487 -24.50 0.72 -7.99
CA GLY A 487 -23.57 1.84 -8.11
C GLY A 487 -23.70 2.80 -6.94
N ASN A 488 -22.62 3.54 -6.72
CA ASN A 488 -22.60 4.55 -5.68
C ASN A 488 -21.82 5.78 -6.10
N MET A 489 -22.02 6.85 -5.37
CA MET A 489 -21.25 8.09 -5.44
C MET A 489 -20.74 8.47 -4.07
N GLY A 490 -19.47 8.89 -4.03
CA GLY A 490 -18.84 9.40 -2.84
C GLY A 490 -18.20 10.75 -3.10
N GLN A 491 -18.13 11.59 -2.07
CA GLN A 491 -17.36 12.82 -2.13
C GLN A 491 -16.85 13.22 -0.77
N TRP A 492 -15.68 13.85 -0.75
CA TRP A 492 -15.15 14.46 0.44
C TRP A 492 -14.38 15.73 0.08
N ALA A 493 -14.21 16.60 1.06
CA ALA A 493 -13.39 17.79 0.95
C ALA A 493 -12.67 18.05 2.26
N VAL A 494 -11.46 18.59 2.15
CA VAL A 494 -10.65 19.05 3.29
C VAL A 494 -10.07 20.40 2.94
N ASN A 495 -9.86 21.23 3.95
CA ASN A 495 -9.09 22.46 3.82
C ASN A 495 -8.29 22.72 5.09
N GLY A 496 -7.25 23.52 4.97
CA GLY A 496 -6.43 23.88 6.12
C GLY A 496 -5.69 25.17 5.89
N THR A 497 -5.63 25.99 6.93
CA THR A 497 -4.74 27.15 7.01
C THR A 497 -3.59 26.80 7.91
N PHE A 498 -2.37 27.15 7.52
CA PHE A 498 -1.18 26.82 8.27
C PHE A 498 -0.22 28.00 8.37
N ALA A 499 0.57 28.00 9.43
CA ALA A 499 1.67 28.94 9.62
C ALA A 499 2.90 28.19 10.14
N ARG A 500 4.07 28.63 9.72
CA ARG A 500 5.38 28.15 10.18
C ARG A 500 6.29 29.32 10.49
N PHE A 501 7.02 29.20 11.56
CA PHE A 501 8.12 30.10 11.92
C PHE A 501 9.37 29.28 12.16
N ASN A 502 10.46 29.59 11.44
CA ASN A 502 11.79 29.05 11.68
C ASN A 502 12.71 30.16 12.17
N TYR A 503 13.54 29.84 13.16
CA TYR A 503 14.58 30.70 13.67
C TYR A 503 15.90 29.94 13.75
N ASP A 504 16.95 30.58 13.28
CA ASP A 504 18.32 30.08 13.29
C ASP A 504 19.23 31.17 13.85
N TYR A 505 19.90 30.86 14.95
CA TYR A 505 20.92 31.73 15.53
C TYR A 505 22.32 31.18 15.27
N LYS A 506 23.07 31.84 14.38
CA LYS A 506 24.44 31.48 13.97
C LYS A 506 24.62 30.05 13.50
N GLY A 507 23.57 29.40 12.99
CA GLY A 507 23.58 27.99 12.66
C GLY A 507 23.77 27.05 13.85
N ARG A 508 23.63 27.52 15.10
CA ARG A 508 23.84 26.74 16.34
C ARG A 508 22.54 26.30 16.99
N TYR A 509 21.66 27.29 17.22
CA TYR A 509 20.37 27.08 17.88
C TYR A 509 19.26 27.23 16.84
N LEU A 510 18.52 26.20 16.67
CA LEU A 510 17.44 26.10 15.66
C LEU A 510 16.12 25.91 16.37
N LEU A 511 15.10 26.66 15.96
CA LEU A 511 13.74 26.56 16.48
C LEU A 511 12.76 26.56 15.31
N GLU A 512 11.78 25.67 15.35
CA GLU A 512 10.67 25.66 14.41
C GLU A 512 9.35 25.58 15.18
N LEU A 513 8.41 26.47 14.86
CA LEU A 513 7.04 26.47 15.35
C LEU A 513 6.10 26.29 14.19
N ASN A 514 5.17 25.36 14.30
CA ASN A 514 4.10 25.18 13.31
C ASN A 514 2.73 25.22 13.98
N GLY A 515 1.77 25.76 13.28
CA GLY A 515 0.36 25.71 13.65
C GLY A 515 -0.50 25.47 12.42
N ARG A 516 -1.47 24.56 12.53
CA ARG A 516 -2.39 24.27 11.44
C ARG A 516 -3.82 24.14 11.94
N TYR A 517 -4.75 24.75 11.23
CA TYR A 517 -6.18 24.69 11.49
C TYR A 517 -6.87 23.99 10.34
N ASP A 518 -7.24 22.71 10.52
CA ASP A 518 -7.79 21.84 9.51
C ASP A 518 -9.28 21.61 9.66
N GLY A 519 -9.99 21.56 8.53
CA GLY A 519 -11.38 21.21 8.42
C GLY A 519 -11.63 20.01 7.50
N SER A 520 -12.53 19.11 7.88
CA SER A 520 -12.91 17.94 7.10
C SER A 520 -14.42 17.81 6.98
N SER A 521 -14.89 17.51 5.76
CA SER A 521 -16.32 17.21 5.50
C SER A 521 -16.79 15.91 6.16
N LYS A 522 -15.87 15.05 6.61
CA LYS A 522 -16.18 13.79 7.29
C LYS A 522 -16.76 13.96 8.70
N PHE A 523 -16.69 15.18 9.25
CA PHE A 523 -17.20 15.50 10.59
C PHE A 523 -18.38 16.45 10.53
N LYS A 524 -19.29 16.33 11.52
CA LYS A 524 -20.48 17.15 11.66
C LYS A 524 -20.11 18.64 11.85
N LYS A 525 -20.97 19.55 11.40
CA LYS A 525 -20.85 20.99 11.70
C LYS A 525 -20.68 21.20 13.22
N GLY A 526 -19.69 21.99 13.62
CA GLY A 526 -19.25 22.19 15.01
C GLY A 526 -18.06 21.32 15.42
N HIS A 527 -17.80 20.20 14.75
CA HIS A 527 -16.64 19.31 15.00
C HIS A 527 -15.70 19.17 13.78
N ARG A 528 -15.96 19.95 12.73
CA ARG A 528 -15.18 19.87 11.46
C ARG A 528 -13.76 20.36 11.58
N TYR A 529 -13.55 21.40 12.38
CA TYR A 529 -12.28 22.12 12.45
C TYR A 529 -11.57 21.88 13.77
N GLN A 530 -10.24 21.66 13.68
CA GLN A 530 -9.39 21.49 14.85
C GLN A 530 -8.01 22.09 14.61
N PHE A 531 -7.40 22.60 15.68
CA PHE A 531 -6.04 23.19 15.67
C PHE A 531 -4.98 22.18 16.11
N PHE A 532 -3.88 22.10 15.36
CA PHE A 532 -2.79 21.17 15.57
C PHE A 532 -1.46 21.94 15.65
N PRO A 533 -0.92 22.19 16.86
CA PRO A 533 0.36 22.86 17.07
C PRO A 533 1.51 21.85 17.06
N SER A 534 2.71 22.34 16.69
CA SER A 534 3.98 21.63 16.92
C SER A 534 5.14 22.58 17.15
N ILE A 535 6.13 22.08 17.87
CA ILE A 535 7.39 22.76 18.17
C ILE A 535 8.54 21.78 18.01
N SER A 536 9.64 22.23 17.44
CA SER A 536 10.90 21.49 17.44
C SER A 536 12.09 22.42 17.62
N ALA A 537 13.13 21.91 18.27
CA ALA A 537 14.37 22.62 18.48
C ALA A 537 15.57 21.71 18.21
N ALA A 538 16.66 22.31 17.78
CA ALA A 538 17.92 21.59 17.64
C ALA A 538 19.11 22.47 18.11
N TRP A 539 20.09 21.77 18.65
CA TRP A 539 21.34 22.39 19.08
C TRP A 539 22.51 21.70 18.37
N ARG A 540 23.24 22.48 17.56
CA ARG A 540 24.43 22.01 16.87
C ARG A 540 25.65 22.22 17.76
N LEU A 541 25.96 21.23 18.61
CA LEU A 541 27.08 21.27 19.54
C LEU A 541 28.41 21.45 18.81
N SER A 542 28.54 20.90 17.60
CA SER A 542 29.73 21.01 16.76
C SER A 542 30.08 22.45 16.37
N GLU A 543 29.13 23.39 16.48
CA GLU A 543 29.37 24.82 16.19
C GLU A 543 29.77 25.63 17.46
N GLU A 544 29.85 24.98 18.62
CA GLU A 544 30.27 25.61 19.87
C GLU A 544 31.79 25.62 20.04
N LYS A 545 32.32 26.63 20.69
CA LYS A 545 33.78 26.77 20.92
C LYS A 545 34.38 25.60 21.69
N PHE A 546 33.65 25.04 22.66
CA PHE A 546 34.13 23.89 23.44
C PHE A 546 34.31 22.63 22.61
N PHE A 547 33.68 22.56 21.45
CA PHE A 547 33.74 21.39 20.54
C PHE A 547 34.98 21.44 19.64
N GLU A 548 35.68 22.56 19.52
CA GLU A 548 36.82 22.75 18.62
C GLU A 548 37.93 21.73 18.86
N GLY A 549 38.18 21.37 20.12
CA GLY A 549 39.21 20.38 20.48
C GLY A 549 39.01 18.96 19.95
N VAL A 550 37.79 18.60 19.61
CA VAL A 550 37.43 17.26 19.11
C VAL A 550 37.12 17.22 17.60
N LYS A 551 37.06 18.38 16.94
CA LYS A 551 36.72 18.50 15.50
C LYS A 551 37.65 17.73 14.55
N SER A 552 38.84 17.35 14.99
CA SER A 552 39.80 16.58 14.19
C SER A 552 39.28 15.17 13.81
N TRP A 553 38.41 14.61 14.63
CA TRP A 553 37.83 13.28 14.43
C TRP A 553 36.30 13.23 14.55
N TRP A 554 35.67 14.21 15.21
CA TRP A 554 34.23 14.35 15.38
C TRP A 554 33.74 15.61 14.65
N ASP A 555 33.30 15.44 13.40
CA ASP A 555 33.01 16.55 12.48
C ASP A 555 31.70 17.27 12.77
N ASN A 556 30.67 16.55 13.21
CA ASN A 556 29.35 17.12 13.46
C ASN A 556 28.64 16.41 14.62
N MET A 557 27.96 17.20 15.45
CA MET A 557 27.05 16.73 16.49
C MET A 557 25.88 17.68 16.62
N LYS A 558 24.66 17.15 16.45
CA LYS A 558 23.41 17.90 16.59
C LYS A 558 22.44 17.10 17.44
N LEU A 559 21.87 17.71 18.47
CA LEU A 559 20.77 17.19 19.27
C LEU A 559 19.45 17.76 18.76
N ARG A 560 18.40 16.96 18.78
CA ARG A 560 17.06 17.34 18.32
C ARG A 560 16.01 16.94 19.34
N VAL A 561 14.99 17.79 19.48
CA VAL A 561 13.78 17.48 20.24
C VAL A 561 12.57 18.03 19.49
N SER A 562 11.51 17.26 19.40
CA SER A 562 10.25 17.73 18.86
C SER A 562 9.05 17.27 19.69
N TYR A 563 8.01 18.08 19.69
CA TYR A 563 6.69 17.76 20.22
C TYR A 563 5.63 18.31 19.27
N GLY A 564 4.62 17.51 18.97
CA GLY A 564 3.54 17.97 18.09
C GLY A 564 2.28 17.15 18.21
N SER A 565 1.20 17.77 17.75
CA SER A 565 -0.12 17.16 17.64
C SER A 565 -0.55 17.11 16.19
N LEU A 566 -1.11 15.99 15.75
CA LEU A 566 -1.67 15.77 14.42
C LEU A 566 -3.10 15.22 14.55
N GLY A 567 -3.98 15.65 13.64
CA GLY A 567 -5.31 15.07 13.52
C GLY A 567 -5.30 13.83 12.65
N ASN A 568 -6.18 12.88 12.95
CA ASN A 568 -6.46 11.76 12.07
C ASN A 568 -7.94 11.78 11.67
N GLN A 569 -8.19 11.80 10.35
CA GLN A 569 -9.51 11.73 9.73
C GLN A 569 -9.78 10.40 9.01
N ALA A 570 -8.95 9.38 9.23
CA ALA A 570 -9.13 8.06 8.65
C ALA A 570 -10.34 7.38 9.31
N VAL A 571 -11.51 7.63 8.75
CA VAL A 571 -12.80 7.08 9.17
C VAL A 571 -13.48 6.43 7.98
N ASN A 572 -14.22 5.36 8.23
CA ASN A 572 -14.98 4.68 7.19
C ASN A 572 -16.14 5.57 6.72
N GLY A 573 -16.28 5.69 5.40
CA GLY A 573 -17.31 6.51 4.76
C GLY A 573 -16.98 8.01 4.71
N ASN A 574 -17.72 8.73 3.88
CA ASN A 574 -17.55 10.17 3.67
C ASN A 574 -18.37 11.04 4.60
N PHE A 575 -19.49 10.50 5.12
CA PHE A 575 -20.43 11.19 6.00
C PHE A 575 -20.91 10.27 7.13
N PRO A 576 -20.00 9.73 7.97
CA PRO A 576 -20.33 8.72 8.98
C PRO A 576 -21.24 9.25 10.11
N TYR A 577 -21.47 10.56 10.16
CA TYR A 577 -22.35 11.23 11.11
C TYR A 577 -23.80 11.36 10.63
N LEU A 578 -24.11 10.89 9.40
CA LEU A 578 -25.46 10.87 8.86
C LEU A 578 -26.10 9.51 9.13
N ALA A 579 -27.26 9.55 9.75
CA ALA A 579 -28.12 8.37 9.88
C ALA A 579 -28.84 8.13 8.55
N THR A 580 -28.62 6.96 7.93
CA THR A 580 -29.18 6.60 6.63
C THR A 580 -30.06 5.36 6.72
N TYR A 581 -31.17 5.34 6.00
CA TYR A 581 -32.01 4.16 5.89
C TYR A 581 -31.29 3.06 5.11
N GLY A 582 -31.33 1.82 5.64
CA GLY A 582 -30.93 0.64 4.88
C GLY A 582 -32.08 0.17 3.97
N ILE A 583 -31.74 -0.24 2.74
CA ILE A 583 -32.72 -0.81 1.81
C ILE A 583 -32.28 -2.22 1.46
N ASN A 584 -33.18 -3.19 1.54
CA ASN A 584 -32.99 -4.54 1.04
C ASN A 584 -34.07 -4.85 0.01
N THR A 585 -33.66 -5.03 -1.22
CA THR A 585 -34.57 -5.28 -2.37
C THR A 585 -35.12 -6.70 -2.40
N LYS A 586 -34.58 -7.62 -1.59
CA LYS A 586 -35.01 -9.02 -1.48
C LYS A 586 -35.03 -9.45 -0.02
N TYR A 587 -35.93 -8.85 0.78
CA TYR A 587 -36.06 -9.22 2.18
C TYR A 587 -36.45 -10.70 2.34
N GLY A 588 -36.00 -11.34 3.44
CA GLY A 588 -36.16 -12.79 3.64
C GLY A 588 -37.60 -13.31 3.78
N ALA A 589 -38.53 -12.46 4.16
CA ALA A 589 -39.95 -12.86 4.28
C ALA A 589 -40.64 -12.91 2.91
N LEU A 590 -41.48 -13.94 2.70
CA LEU A 590 -42.32 -14.07 1.52
C LEU A 590 -43.69 -13.45 1.86
N LEU A 591 -44.09 -12.38 1.17
CA LEU A 591 -45.38 -11.77 1.27
C LEU A 591 -46.07 -11.77 -0.11
N GLY A 592 -47.27 -12.37 -0.20
CA GLY A 592 -48.00 -12.46 -1.46
C GLY A 592 -47.27 -13.22 -2.59
N GLY A 593 -46.40 -14.21 -2.23
CA GLY A 593 -45.64 -14.99 -3.19
C GLY A 593 -44.36 -14.32 -3.67
N GLY A 594 -44.01 -13.13 -3.19
CA GLY A 594 -42.79 -12.40 -3.55
C GLY A 594 -41.96 -11.96 -2.35
N ARG A 595 -40.71 -11.59 -2.57
CA ARG A 595 -39.83 -10.97 -1.57
C ARG A 595 -39.99 -9.44 -1.68
N PRO A 596 -40.57 -8.78 -0.67
CA PRO A 596 -40.78 -7.34 -0.73
C PRO A 596 -39.46 -6.57 -0.56
N VAL A 597 -39.48 -5.33 -1.03
CA VAL A 597 -38.44 -4.35 -0.67
C VAL A 597 -38.66 -3.95 0.80
N ALA A 598 -37.65 -4.06 1.62
CA ALA A 598 -37.66 -3.63 2.99
C ALA A 598 -36.79 -2.40 3.21
N VAL A 599 -37.30 -1.46 4.00
CA VAL A 599 -36.56 -0.29 4.47
C VAL A 599 -36.35 -0.45 5.97
N PHE A 600 -35.09 -0.40 6.39
CA PHE A 600 -34.71 -0.54 7.79
C PHE A 600 -34.50 0.82 8.43
N ALA A 601 -34.81 0.92 9.72
CA ALA A 601 -34.49 2.10 10.50
C ALA A 601 -32.98 2.43 10.41
N PRO A 602 -32.64 3.73 10.42
CA PRO A 602 -31.22 4.12 10.38
C PRO A 602 -30.49 3.56 11.61
N GLY A 603 -29.23 3.17 11.40
CA GLY A 603 -28.32 2.86 12.50
C GLY A 603 -28.09 4.09 13.40
N LEU A 604 -27.78 3.83 14.67
CA LEU A 604 -27.43 4.89 15.60
C LEU A 604 -26.11 5.55 15.19
N VAL A 605 -26.04 6.87 15.30
CA VAL A 605 -24.83 7.66 15.09
C VAL A 605 -24.48 8.44 16.34
N SER A 606 -23.18 8.52 16.66
CA SER A 606 -22.72 9.29 17.81
C SER A 606 -22.81 10.80 17.54
N SER A 607 -23.31 11.55 18.52
CA SER A 607 -23.33 13.02 18.47
C SER A 607 -21.95 13.63 18.69
N SER A 608 -21.03 12.91 19.36
CA SER A 608 -19.68 13.34 19.74
C SER A 608 -18.59 12.87 18.77
N PHE A 609 -18.97 12.34 17.60
CA PHE A 609 -18.03 11.87 16.59
C PHE A 609 -17.11 13.00 16.09
N THR A 610 -15.80 12.87 16.35
CA THR A 610 -14.79 13.89 16.04
C THR A 610 -13.43 13.28 15.69
N TRP A 611 -12.44 14.11 15.54
CA TRP A 611 -11.06 13.78 15.21
C TRP A 611 -10.42 12.81 16.21
N GLU A 612 -9.64 11.87 15.71
CA GLU A 612 -8.59 11.22 16.51
C GLU A 612 -7.39 12.14 16.58
N THR A 613 -6.72 12.19 17.72
CA THR A 613 -5.56 13.07 17.94
C THR A 613 -4.31 12.25 18.22
N VAL A 614 -3.24 12.51 17.46
CA VAL A 614 -1.94 11.87 17.59
C VAL A 614 -0.94 12.85 18.16
N ASN A 615 -0.52 12.65 19.41
CA ASN A 615 0.50 13.45 20.08
C ASN A 615 1.82 12.68 20.09
N GLN A 616 2.89 13.28 19.61
CA GLN A 616 4.21 12.66 19.54
C GLN A 616 5.28 13.55 20.16
N ILE A 617 6.18 12.92 20.91
CA ILE A 617 7.45 13.46 21.36
C ILE A 617 8.57 12.65 20.73
N ASP A 618 9.63 13.32 20.31
CA ASP A 618 10.79 12.72 19.66
C ASP A 618 12.07 13.34 20.22
N PHE A 619 13.08 12.51 20.48
CA PHE A 619 14.44 12.92 20.85
C PHE A 619 15.41 12.24 19.91
N GLY A 620 16.27 13.00 19.28
CA GLY A 620 17.23 12.45 18.34
C GLY A 620 18.59 13.12 18.38
N PHE A 621 19.57 12.45 17.79
CA PHE A 621 20.85 13.07 17.49
C PHE A 621 21.36 12.67 16.10
N ASP A 622 22.14 13.57 15.51
CA ASP A 622 22.89 13.32 14.29
C ASP A 622 24.37 13.57 14.57
N ALA A 623 25.23 12.61 14.25
CA ALA A 623 26.68 12.71 14.42
C ALA A 623 27.42 12.31 13.16
N ALA A 624 28.58 12.93 12.92
CA ALA A 624 29.49 12.55 11.85
C ALA A 624 30.93 12.57 12.36
N PHE A 625 31.72 11.60 11.92
CA PHE A 625 33.06 11.33 12.39
C PHE A 625 34.03 11.10 11.22
N LEU A 626 35.33 11.26 11.49
CA LEU A 626 36.41 10.87 10.62
C LEU A 626 36.34 11.53 9.24
N ARG A 627 36.15 12.84 9.21
CA ARG A 627 35.95 13.65 7.99
C ARG A 627 34.71 13.24 7.22
N ASN A 628 33.60 13.05 7.95
CA ASN A 628 32.30 12.60 7.45
C ASN A 628 32.31 11.20 6.77
N ARG A 629 33.31 10.34 7.10
CA ARG A 629 33.27 8.95 6.63
C ARG A 629 32.22 8.12 7.35
N LEU A 630 32.10 8.27 8.68
CA LEU A 630 31.09 7.62 9.48
C LEU A 630 30.01 8.65 9.86
N SER A 631 28.77 8.36 9.53
CA SER A 631 27.58 9.11 9.98
C SER A 631 26.70 8.22 10.82
N ALA A 632 26.12 8.78 11.90
CA ALA A 632 25.18 8.10 12.76
C ALA A 632 23.97 9.01 13.00
N SER A 633 22.77 8.44 12.93
CA SER A 633 21.53 9.12 13.31
C SER A 633 20.73 8.19 14.22
N PHE A 634 20.23 8.71 15.31
CA PHE A 634 19.40 7.98 16.27
C PHE A 634 18.20 8.81 16.64
N ASP A 635 17.03 8.18 16.73
CA ASP A 635 15.80 8.78 17.25
C ASP A 635 15.13 7.82 18.22
N TRP A 636 14.63 8.33 19.33
CA TRP A 636 13.68 7.70 20.23
C TRP A 636 12.39 8.49 20.21
N TYR A 637 11.26 7.80 20.12
CA TYR A 637 9.96 8.47 20.05
C TYR A 637 8.90 7.77 20.90
N ARG A 638 7.94 8.57 21.32
CA ARG A 638 6.69 8.13 21.95
C ARG A 638 5.52 8.82 21.27
N ARG A 639 4.61 8.02 20.74
CA ARG A 639 3.38 8.46 20.09
C ARG A 639 2.17 7.99 20.89
N ASN A 640 1.25 8.90 21.22
CA ASN A 640 0.00 8.62 21.91
C ASN A 640 -1.16 9.01 20.98
N THR A 641 -1.90 8.03 20.51
CA THR A 641 -3.15 8.25 19.76
C THR A 641 -4.30 8.20 20.73
N LYS A 642 -5.05 9.30 20.77
CA LYS A 642 -6.19 9.48 21.67
C LYS A 642 -7.48 9.55 20.88
N ASP A 643 -8.55 9.17 21.55
CA ASP A 643 -9.91 9.30 21.04
C ASP A 643 -10.12 8.56 19.71
N MET A 644 -9.51 7.36 19.58
CA MET A 644 -9.72 6.50 18.43
C MET A 644 -11.17 6.02 18.37
N LEU A 645 -11.68 5.95 17.15
CA LEU A 645 -13.04 5.49 16.87
C LEU A 645 -13.13 3.98 17.01
N THR A 646 -13.93 3.54 17.94
CA THR A 646 -14.28 2.12 18.16
C THR A 646 -15.76 1.99 18.41
N ASP A 647 -16.26 0.77 18.52
CA ASP A 647 -17.59 0.53 19.02
C ASP A 647 -17.71 1.12 20.43
N GLY A 648 -18.81 1.82 20.69
CA GLY A 648 -19.06 2.46 21.98
C GLY A 648 -19.36 1.46 23.09
N GLU A 649 -19.92 1.94 24.19
CA GLU A 649 -20.37 1.07 25.28
C GLU A 649 -21.47 0.11 24.80
N VAL A 650 -21.42 -1.13 25.28
CA VAL A 650 -22.41 -2.14 24.93
C VAL A 650 -23.80 -1.66 25.38
N LEU A 651 -24.69 -1.50 24.42
CA LEU A 651 -26.08 -1.12 24.68
C LEU A 651 -26.92 -2.40 24.91
N PRO A 652 -28.01 -2.32 25.74
CA PRO A 652 -28.89 -3.44 25.93
C PRO A 652 -29.47 -3.94 24.59
N ALA A 653 -29.49 -5.25 24.38
CA ALA A 653 -29.99 -5.87 23.15
C ALA A 653 -31.44 -5.52 22.79
N VAL A 654 -32.25 -5.17 23.80
CA VAL A 654 -33.64 -4.72 23.62
C VAL A 654 -33.76 -3.44 22.81
N LEU A 655 -32.67 -2.66 22.64
CA LEU A 655 -32.65 -1.48 21.79
C LEU A 655 -32.81 -1.82 20.29
N GLY A 656 -32.50 -3.05 19.89
CA GLY A 656 -32.61 -3.52 18.50
C GLY A 656 -31.76 -2.78 17.49
N ALA A 657 -30.70 -2.09 17.95
CA ALA A 657 -29.78 -1.34 17.09
C ALA A 657 -28.32 -1.62 17.45
N SER A 658 -27.45 -1.54 16.45
CA SER A 658 -26.00 -1.66 16.65
C SER A 658 -25.46 -0.48 17.46
N VAL A 659 -24.44 -0.74 18.27
CA VAL A 659 -23.74 0.29 19.04
C VAL A 659 -23.08 1.29 18.07
N PRO A 660 -23.32 2.61 18.24
CA PRO A 660 -22.66 3.60 17.40
C PRO A 660 -21.17 3.70 17.73
N ARG A 661 -20.34 3.90 16.72
CA ARG A 661 -18.91 4.16 16.93
C ARG A 661 -18.70 5.48 17.66
N GLN A 662 -17.77 5.47 18.60
CA GLN A 662 -17.44 6.60 19.48
C GLN A 662 -15.92 6.76 19.58
N ASN A 663 -15.47 7.95 19.97
CA ASN A 663 -14.06 8.22 20.28
C ASN A 663 -13.70 7.63 21.68
N ALA A 664 -13.48 6.33 21.76
CA ALA A 664 -13.47 5.59 23.03
C ALA A 664 -12.16 4.84 23.33
N ALA A 665 -11.20 4.76 22.40
CA ALA A 665 -9.96 4.01 22.60
C ALA A 665 -8.71 4.89 22.49
N ASN A 666 -7.63 4.46 23.17
CA ASN A 666 -6.31 5.09 23.09
C ASN A 666 -5.22 4.05 22.87
N LEU A 667 -4.18 4.43 22.11
CA LEU A 667 -3.01 3.62 21.81
C LEU A 667 -1.73 4.38 22.16
N LYS A 668 -0.74 3.69 22.69
CA LYS A 668 0.61 4.22 22.92
C LYS A 668 1.61 3.39 22.12
N THR A 669 2.41 4.05 21.27
CA THR A 669 3.53 3.44 20.54
C THR A 669 4.82 4.06 21.02
N VAL A 670 5.78 3.23 21.43
CA VAL A 670 7.15 3.65 21.77
C VAL A 670 8.11 2.89 20.88
N GLY A 671 9.09 3.58 20.35
CA GLY A 671 10.09 2.94 19.49
C GLY A 671 11.38 3.74 19.40
N TRP A 672 12.35 3.15 18.73
CA TRP A 672 13.64 3.77 18.45
C TRP A 672 14.13 3.36 17.06
N GLU A 673 15.05 4.14 16.51
CA GLU A 673 15.67 3.89 15.22
C GLU A 673 17.11 4.36 15.20
N LEU A 674 17.98 3.56 14.58
CA LEU A 674 19.39 3.82 14.39
C LEU A 674 19.75 3.65 12.92
N SER A 675 20.50 4.61 12.39
CA SER A 675 21.12 4.51 11.06
C SER A 675 22.61 4.77 11.19
N LEU A 676 23.43 3.87 10.67
CA LEU A 676 24.86 4.00 10.56
C LEU A 676 25.24 3.95 9.11
N GLU A 677 26.10 4.87 8.65
CA GLU A 677 26.49 5.01 7.27
C GLU A 677 27.99 5.25 7.17
N TRP A 678 28.70 4.42 6.43
CA TRP A 678 30.11 4.56 6.15
C TRP A 678 30.34 4.85 4.67
N ASN A 679 31.03 5.95 4.39
CA ASN A 679 31.42 6.39 3.05
C ASN A 679 32.93 6.52 3.00
N ASP A 680 33.58 5.89 2.04
CA ASP A 680 35.02 6.06 1.87
C ASP A 680 35.42 5.97 0.40
N ARG A 681 36.61 6.53 0.13
CA ARG A 681 37.26 6.45 -1.18
C ARG A 681 38.69 6.00 -0.98
N LEU A 682 39.01 4.85 -1.57
CA LEU A 682 40.35 4.26 -1.53
C LEU A 682 41.31 5.03 -2.45
N ALA A 683 42.60 4.90 -2.20
CA ALA A 683 43.65 5.55 -2.99
C ALA A 683 43.63 5.17 -4.48
N ASN A 684 43.14 3.98 -4.82
CA ASN A 684 42.97 3.53 -6.21
C ASN A 684 41.75 4.14 -6.93
N GLY A 685 41.00 5.06 -6.27
CA GLY A 685 39.83 5.74 -6.83
C GLY A 685 38.49 5.03 -6.60
N LEU A 686 38.47 3.81 -6.06
CA LEU A 686 37.27 3.08 -5.72
C LEU A 686 36.55 3.80 -4.56
N SER A 687 35.30 4.17 -4.77
CA SER A 687 34.40 4.69 -3.73
C SER A 687 33.40 3.63 -3.33
N TYR A 688 33.18 3.46 -2.03
CA TYR A 688 32.18 2.53 -1.49
C TYR A 688 31.37 3.16 -0.38
N HIS A 689 30.14 2.70 -0.26
CA HIS A 689 29.16 3.15 0.71
C HIS A 689 28.49 1.93 1.34
N VAL A 690 28.46 1.90 2.67
CA VAL A 690 27.80 0.86 3.46
C VAL A 690 26.84 1.53 4.43
N LYS A 691 25.56 1.14 4.41
CA LYS A 691 24.54 1.65 5.31
C LYS A 691 23.85 0.51 6.05
N GLY A 692 23.81 0.60 7.38
CA GLY A 692 23.03 -0.28 8.24
C GLY A 692 21.92 0.51 8.92
N VAL A 693 20.71 -0.07 8.96
CA VAL A 693 19.56 0.50 9.67
C VAL A 693 18.98 -0.53 10.62
N LEU A 694 18.64 -0.10 11.82
CA LEU A 694 18.00 -0.93 12.83
C LEU A 694 16.91 -0.14 13.53
N SER A 695 15.77 -0.75 13.77
CA SER A 695 14.66 -0.10 14.45
C SER A 695 13.73 -1.11 15.10
N ASP A 696 13.07 -0.67 16.16
CA ASP A 696 12.03 -1.44 16.84
C ASP A 696 10.93 -0.53 17.36
N TYR A 697 9.73 -1.08 17.53
CA TYR A 697 8.61 -0.37 18.16
C TYR A 697 7.65 -1.34 18.83
N GLN A 698 6.95 -0.84 19.84
CA GLN A 698 5.87 -1.53 20.49
C GLN A 698 4.65 -0.65 20.65
N SER A 699 3.50 -1.12 20.20
CA SER A 699 2.21 -0.44 20.34
C SER A 699 1.35 -1.17 21.36
N THR A 700 0.82 -0.43 22.35
CA THR A 700 0.04 -0.97 23.49
C THR A 700 -1.25 -0.18 23.64
N ILE A 701 -2.37 -0.87 23.80
CA ILE A 701 -3.69 -0.26 24.05
C ILE A 701 -3.70 0.28 25.49
N THR A 702 -4.01 1.58 25.64
CA THR A 702 -4.04 2.25 26.95
C THR A 702 -5.44 2.59 27.43
N LYS A 703 -6.43 2.58 26.52
CA LYS A 703 -7.85 2.71 26.83
C LYS A 703 -8.67 1.92 25.82
N PHE A 704 -9.58 1.09 26.29
CA PHE A 704 -10.54 0.35 25.49
C PHE A 704 -11.69 -0.13 26.38
N ASN A 705 -12.91 -0.17 25.85
CA ASN A 705 -14.07 -0.65 26.55
C ASN A 705 -14.25 -2.16 26.32
N ASN A 706 -13.83 -2.99 27.29
CA ASN A 706 -13.98 -4.45 27.29
C ASN A 706 -14.41 -4.90 28.69
N PRO A 707 -15.66 -4.63 29.12
CA PRO A 707 -16.11 -4.93 30.47
C PRO A 707 -16.20 -6.43 30.76
N THR A 708 -16.33 -7.25 29.72
CA THR A 708 -16.43 -8.73 29.86
C THR A 708 -15.06 -9.43 29.92
N GLY A 709 -13.96 -8.70 29.67
CA GLY A 709 -12.62 -9.26 29.68
C GLY A 709 -12.35 -10.27 28.56
N LEU A 710 -13.12 -10.26 27.46
CA LEU A 710 -12.93 -11.17 26.34
C LEU A 710 -11.58 -10.94 25.66
N ILE A 711 -10.72 -11.97 25.62
CA ILE A 711 -9.39 -11.93 24.98
C ILE A 711 -9.47 -11.84 23.46
N SER A 712 -10.58 -12.21 22.83
CA SER A 712 -10.83 -12.02 21.40
C SER A 712 -11.03 -10.56 21.03
N GLN A 713 -11.38 -9.70 22.00
CA GLN A 713 -11.48 -8.25 21.83
C GLN A 713 -10.19 -7.56 22.27
N TYR A 714 -10.05 -6.29 21.94
CA TYR A 714 -9.01 -5.46 22.49
C TYR A 714 -9.24 -5.21 24.00
N TYR A 715 -8.15 -5.07 24.76
CA TYR A 715 -8.17 -4.76 26.19
C TYR A 715 -6.97 -3.87 26.58
N VAL A 716 -7.08 -3.19 27.68
CA VAL A 716 -6.00 -2.32 28.20
C VAL A 716 -4.77 -3.17 28.56
N GLY A 717 -3.61 -2.78 28.02
CA GLY A 717 -2.35 -3.51 28.15
C GLY A 717 -2.03 -4.45 27.00
N ARG A 718 -2.99 -4.75 26.11
CA ARG A 718 -2.76 -5.60 24.94
C ARG A 718 -1.72 -4.96 24.02
N LYS A 719 -0.73 -5.75 23.61
CA LYS A 719 0.23 -5.38 22.59
C LYS A 719 -0.37 -5.65 21.21
N MET A 720 -0.16 -4.72 20.28
CA MET A 720 -0.57 -4.96 18.90
C MET A 720 0.28 -6.08 18.29
N ASN A 721 -0.34 -6.92 17.47
CA ASN A 721 0.26 -8.10 16.85
C ASN A 721 0.75 -9.17 17.84
N GLU A 722 0.16 -9.22 19.04
CA GLU A 722 0.40 -10.27 20.01
C GLU A 722 -0.11 -11.62 19.46
N ILE A 723 0.77 -12.61 19.46
CA ILE A 723 0.46 -13.97 19.03
C ILE A 723 0.22 -14.83 20.28
N TRP A 724 -0.91 -15.48 20.35
CA TRP A 724 -1.24 -16.46 21.37
C TRP A 724 -0.97 -17.85 20.81
N GLY A 725 -0.18 -18.66 21.54
CA GLY A 725 0.12 -20.05 21.23
C GLY A 725 -0.60 -21.01 22.15
#